data_ea9c9f4ae8af80e9ee0340b52238a79b
#
_entry.id   ea9c9f4ae8af80e9ee0340b52238a79b
#
_cell.length_a   1.000
_cell.length_b   1.000
_cell.length_c   1.000
_cell.angle_alpha   90.00
_cell.angle_beta   90.00
_cell.angle_gamma   90.00
#
_symmetry.space_group_name_H-M   'P 1'
#
loop_
_entity.id
_entity.type
_entity.pdbx_description
1 polymer ?
#
loop_
_entity_poly.entity_id
_entity_poly.type
_entity_poly.pdbx_seq_one_letter_code
_entity_poly.pdbx_strand_id
1 'polypeptide(L)'
;MRIFALLLGLIAGVSCFSQGAQGLLTGNVMDERSKPVENATVELIPSRDTLSKKAQLSLSDGSFIFHDLPFDYYQIRISYVGFQMLVIDSINVRAERADFNLPDLVLRGKTSENLQAVIVYSEKPLIESKDGNITFNAAESPLSAGSNASDLLATVPLVTKDGDGKISVRGKEPMILIDDKPVQLNMQQLQDLLESMPGSSIEKIEVMTNPPPQYANEQGGVINIVTRKGRVGKSGRISLSGGSRGEASMNGNYSYRKQGLVFNINAGASYNRFAGSGYSIRNNLYTDSSNYFNTTSNNVNKGLRPNFRTSLDYDITKKQSFSAVLQLNSGDLESQSHTEYTNINRFGQIYRLSQRDIRSESENYNGSLSLSYLLRTKRAGEQLRVIADANRSINHNDRLFYQQFFNPDHTSNGIDSTQRQLNKNRNTGYNLRANYDRPLIAQKTFLSVGSFYTNVSNLVNVDASYLKKPDNVPAPLDLLSNHFRFHQSVVNLRAALRQNIGSRFNITAGVSAEHTSIWFELYKEQRDARNSYWTWLPFATVAKRWENQTSLTAFWRRSIRRPGINELNPTVDFSDPYNIRFGNEKLEASTADNFDFVFGKSDRSYFINLGLGYNLVKDIYSRVRTLLPDGKTQISWENISGRKEYEVSTWGGITVARKWRTNISASYTFNQYSEFDRTVNRYRNGGSFTSNISSSYTPKDILNFTTGFTVNRFANPQGFARWSWSMNAGVQKKFFEKRLTVTLNMIDPFMQQRNRSYTYGTNFNLENYNTTATRNFRLTLGYNLSRPQKNPFKNIPAKG
;
A
#
# COMPACT_ATOMS: atom_id res chain seq x y z
N MET A 1 4.44 34.86 -8.40
CA MET A 1 5.15 35.65 -7.38
C MET A 1 4.24 36.38 -6.38
N ARG A 2 3.09 36.93 -6.77
CA ARG A 2 2.19 37.67 -5.82
C ARG A 2 1.53 36.77 -4.74
N ILE A 3 1.26 35.51 -5.02
CA ILE A 3 0.69 34.53 -4.06
C ILE A 3 1.76 34.10 -3.01
N PHE A 4 3.03 34.06 -3.39
CA PHE A 4 4.14 33.73 -2.49
C PHE A 4 4.41 34.81 -1.46
N ALA A 5 4.21 36.08 -1.84
CA ALA A 5 4.37 37.24 -0.93
C ALA A 5 3.22 37.30 0.10
N LEU A 6 1.99 36.90 -0.28
CA LEU A 6 0.84 36.83 0.63
C LEU A 6 0.97 35.70 1.67
N LEU A 7 1.57 34.58 1.30
CA LEU A 7 1.88 33.49 2.21
C LEU A 7 3.00 33.83 3.20
N LEU A 8 4.01 34.57 2.78
CA LEU A 8 5.07 35.08 3.69
C LEU A 8 4.53 36.13 4.69
N GLY A 9 3.58 36.97 4.28
CA GLY A 9 2.93 37.95 5.16
C GLY A 9 2.05 37.33 6.26
N LEU A 10 1.43 36.18 5.99
CA LEU A 10 0.64 35.44 6.99
C LEU A 10 1.50 34.71 8.04
N ILE A 11 2.76 34.39 7.72
CA ILE A 11 3.71 33.73 8.62
C ILE A 11 4.34 34.72 9.60
N ALA A 12 4.43 35.98 9.24
CA ALA A 12 5.05 37.05 10.11
C ALA A 12 4.16 37.48 11.28
N GLY A 13 2.88 37.12 11.32
CA GLY A 13 1.93 37.54 12.36
C GLY A 13 1.81 36.61 13.57
N VAL A 14 2.51 35.47 13.62
CA VAL A 14 2.45 34.53 14.73
C VAL A 14 3.51 34.86 15.76
N SER A 15 3.15 35.62 16.79
CA SER A 15 3.99 35.87 17.95
C SER A 15 4.40 34.54 18.60
N CYS A 16 5.68 34.21 18.53
CA CYS A 16 6.27 33.03 19.18
C CYS A 16 6.28 33.21 20.70
N PHE A 17 5.27 32.68 21.39
CA PHE A 17 5.43 32.37 22.80
C PHE A 17 6.14 31.03 22.91
N SER A 18 7.43 31.07 23.27
CA SER A 18 8.23 29.91 23.60
C SER A 18 7.69 29.27 24.88
N GLN A 19 6.90 28.20 24.78
CA GLN A 19 6.68 27.26 25.88
C GLN A 19 7.47 26.01 25.57
N GLY A 20 8.23 25.49 26.57
CA GLY A 20 9.04 24.27 26.44
C GLY A 20 8.21 23.11 25.92
N ALA A 21 8.77 22.36 24.96
CA ALA A 21 8.12 21.15 24.46
C ALA A 21 8.06 20.10 25.55
N GLN A 22 6.86 19.65 25.92
CA GLN A 22 6.61 18.74 27.02
C GLN A 22 5.90 17.48 26.52
N GLY A 23 6.21 16.32 27.13
CA GLY A 23 5.66 15.03 26.81
C GLY A 23 4.32 14.76 27.50
N LEU A 24 3.61 13.77 26.96
CA LEU A 24 2.36 13.22 27.49
C LEU A 24 2.49 11.70 27.59
N LEU A 25 2.05 11.13 28.71
CA LEU A 25 2.01 9.70 28.92
C LEU A 25 0.64 9.28 29.41
N THR A 26 0.01 8.36 28.71
CA THR A 26 -1.33 7.83 29.03
C THR A 26 -1.32 6.31 29.04
N GLY A 27 -2.26 5.71 29.75
CA GLY A 27 -2.45 4.26 29.75
C GLY A 27 -3.71 3.89 30.54
N ASN A 28 -4.08 2.61 30.50
CA ASN A 28 -5.20 2.05 31.23
C ASN A 28 -4.70 0.93 32.14
N VAL A 29 -5.14 0.93 33.38
CA VAL A 29 -4.85 -0.13 34.34
C VAL A 29 -6.03 -1.12 34.38
N MET A 30 -5.75 -2.39 34.10
CA MET A 30 -6.74 -3.46 34.00
C MET A 30 -6.36 -4.61 34.96
N ASP A 31 -7.34 -5.41 35.36
CA ASP A 31 -7.09 -6.70 35.99
C ASP A 31 -6.93 -7.83 34.96
N GLU A 32 -6.61 -9.04 35.40
CA GLU A 32 -6.49 -10.22 34.51
C GLU A 32 -7.78 -10.58 33.78
N ARG A 33 -8.91 -10.07 34.21
CA ARG A 33 -10.23 -10.25 33.60
C ARG A 33 -10.60 -9.10 32.66
N SER A 34 -9.60 -8.23 32.32
CA SER A 34 -9.78 -7.02 31.52
C SER A 34 -10.79 -6.03 32.11
N LYS A 35 -10.95 -6.05 33.46
CA LYS A 35 -11.78 -5.09 34.18
C LYS A 35 -10.90 -3.89 34.55
N PRO A 36 -11.34 -2.64 34.35
CA PRO A 36 -10.57 -1.49 34.78
C PRO A 36 -10.39 -1.48 36.28
N VAL A 37 -9.19 -1.15 36.74
CA VAL A 37 -8.85 -0.98 38.14
C VAL A 37 -8.89 0.52 38.45
N GLU A 38 -9.88 0.92 39.22
CA GLU A 38 -10.03 2.29 39.72
C GLU A 38 -9.19 2.48 40.98
N ASN A 39 -8.67 3.70 41.17
CA ASN A 39 -7.85 4.09 42.34
C ASN A 39 -6.53 3.29 42.50
N ALA A 40 -6.01 2.70 41.44
CA ALA A 40 -4.64 2.17 41.45
C ALA A 40 -3.64 3.33 41.50
N THR A 41 -2.64 3.24 42.35
CA THR A 41 -1.58 4.25 42.44
C THR A 41 -0.62 4.05 41.26
N VAL A 42 -0.49 5.07 40.41
CA VAL A 42 0.42 5.11 39.29
C VAL A 42 1.50 6.14 39.57
N GLU A 43 2.74 5.69 39.75
CA GLU A 43 3.91 6.55 39.97
C GLU A 43 4.71 6.62 38.68
N LEU A 44 5.15 7.82 38.29
CA LEU A 44 6.04 8.11 37.18
C LEU A 44 7.35 8.69 37.71
N ILE A 45 8.45 8.00 37.43
CA ILE A 45 9.78 8.29 37.96
C ILE A 45 10.71 8.62 36.79
N PRO A 46 11.25 9.87 36.67
CA PRO A 46 12.23 10.21 35.66
C PRO A 46 13.61 9.62 35.97
N SER A 47 14.34 9.20 34.93
CA SER A 47 15.66 8.57 35.11
C SER A 47 16.77 9.53 35.53
N ARG A 48 16.66 10.81 35.18
CA ARG A 48 17.65 11.83 35.56
C ARG A 48 17.51 12.35 36.97
N ASP A 49 16.27 12.37 37.48
CA ASP A 49 15.96 12.87 38.82
C ASP A 49 14.88 12.00 39.45
N THR A 50 15.31 10.95 40.09
CA THR A 50 14.42 9.98 40.77
C THR A 50 13.63 10.57 41.95
N LEU A 51 14.02 11.76 42.43
CA LEU A 51 13.33 12.48 43.51
C LEU A 51 12.10 13.25 43.00
N SER A 52 12.08 13.64 41.72
CA SER A 52 10.98 14.36 41.07
C SER A 52 9.87 13.43 40.55
N LYS A 53 9.49 12.44 41.37
CA LYS A 53 8.42 11.52 40.96
C LYS A 53 7.06 12.21 40.94
N LYS A 54 6.23 11.87 39.94
CA LYS A 54 4.80 12.26 39.86
C LYS A 54 3.96 11.02 40.19
N ALA A 55 2.89 11.19 40.99
CA ALA A 55 1.96 10.12 41.28
C ALA A 55 0.51 10.57 41.09
N GLN A 56 -0.35 9.67 40.67
CA GLN A 56 -1.79 9.89 40.55
C GLN A 56 -2.55 8.57 40.71
N LEU A 57 -3.83 8.62 40.89
CA LEU A 57 -4.72 7.47 40.94
C LEU A 57 -5.33 7.24 39.56
N SER A 58 -5.51 5.97 39.15
CA SER A 58 -6.29 5.63 37.97
C SER A 58 -7.76 5.99 38.15
N LEU A 59 -8.40 6.45 37.06
CA LEU A 59 -9.82 6.85 37.06
C LEU A 59 -10.74 5.61 37.08
N SER A 60 -12.06 5.85 37.17
CA SER A 60 -13.07 4.78 37.21
C SER A 60 -13.07 3.84 35.98
N ASP A 61 -12.49 4.28 34.87
CA ASP A 61 -12.26 3.50 33.65
C ASP A 61 -10.85 2.90 33.57
N GLY A 62 -10.08 2.97 34.65
CA GLY A 62 -8.70 2.52 34.72
C GLY A 62 -7.67 3.44 34.06
N SER A 63 -8.10 4.54 33.44
CA SER A 63 -7.17 5.44 32.70
C SER A 63 -6.35 6.31 33.64
N PHE A 64 -5.13 6.67 33.22
CA PHE A 64 -4.28 7.67 33.85
C PHE A 64 -3.56 8.52 32.80
N ILE A 65 -3.22 9.77 33.16
CA ILE A 65 -2.63 10.73 32.23
C ILE A 65 -1.61 11.59 32.95
N PHE A 66 -0.33 11.54 32.54
CA PHE A 66 0.71 12.44 32.98
C PHE A 66 0.98 13.48 31.88
N HIS A 67 0.80 14.74 32.21
CA HIS A 67 1.04 15.91 31.34
C HIS A 67 2.36 16.58 31.67
N ASP A 68 2.81 17.42 30.76
CA ASP A 68 3.93 18.34 30.94
C ASP A 68 5.20 17.61 31.39
N LEU A 69 5.51 16.49 30.71
CA LEU A 69 6.68 15.68 31.01
C LEU A 69 7.91 16.24 30.28
N PRO A 70 8.99 16.59 31.00
CA PRO A 70 10.29 16.81 30.38
C PRO A 70 10.69 15.63 29.50
N PHE A 71 11.50 15.89 28.47
CA PHE A 71 12.02 14.79 27.64
C PHE A 71 13.10 14.04 28.42
N ASP A 72 12.77 12.80 28.80
CA ASP A 72 13.62 11.91 29.60
C ASP A 72 13.16 10.46 29.45
N TYR A 73 13.95 9.54 29.99
CA TYR A 73 13.50 8.18 30.24
C TYR A 73 12.69 8.15 31.53
N TYR A 74 11.59 7.42 31.49
CA TYR A 74 10.68 7.27 32.61
C TYR A 74 10.46 5.80 32.97
N GLN A 75 10.27 5.56 34.27
CA GLN A 75 9.77 4.30 34.80
C GLN A 75 8.36 4.55 35.37
N ILE A 76 7.42 3.67 35.08
CA ILE A 76 6.09 3.62 35.72
C ILE A 76 6.06 2.50 36.72
N ARG A 77 5.53 2.79 37.90
CA ARG A 77 5.18 1.80 38.91
C ARG A 77 3.70 1.88 39.20
N ILE A 78 3.00 0.74 39.14
CA ILE A 78 1.57 0.67 39.41
C ILE A 78 1.37 -0.30 40.58
N SER A 79 0.70 0.20 41.61
CA SER A 79 0.37 -0.57 42.80
C SER A 79 -1.13 -0.48 43.13
N TYR A 80 -1.69 -1.62 43.54
CA TYR A 80 -3.07 -1.72 44.00
C TYR A 80 -3.18 -2.85 45.05
N VAL A 81 -4.06 -2.66 46.06
CA VAL A 81 -4.22 -3.64 47.11
C VAL A 81 -4.68 -4.98 46.56
N GLY A 82 -4.00 -6.06 46.94
CA GLY A 82 -4.29 -7.42 46.44
C GLY A 82 -3.65 -7.82 45.12
N PHE A 83 -2.93 -6.91 44.46
CA PHE A 83 -2.21 -7.18 43.21
C PHE A 83 -0.69 -7.05 43.37
N GLN A 84 0.05 -7.67 42.47
CA GLN A 84 1.49 -7.49 42.34
C GLN A 84 1.78 -6.09 41.76
N MET A 85 2.84 -5.46 42.27
CA MET A 85 3.33 -4.21 41.70
C MET A 85 3.84 -4.43 40.27
N LEU A 86 3.27 -3.70 39.32
CA LEU A 86 3.72 -3.70 37.90
C LEU A 86 4.74 -2.57 37.74
N VAL A 87 5.90 -2.90 37.20
CA VAL A 87 6.94 -1.94 36.87
C VAL A 87 7.19 -1.96 35.38
N ILE A 88 7.13 -0.79 34.73
CA ILE A 88 7.46 -0.59 33.33
C ILE A 88 8.62 0.37 33.27
N ASP A 89 9.73 -0.06 32.71
CA ASP A 89 10.96 0.71 32.63
C ASP A 89 11.30 1.15 31.21
N SER A 90 12.17 2.15 31.10
CA SER A 90 12.77 2.60 29.84
C SER A 90 11.76 3.26 28.85
N ILE A 91 10.73 3.97 29.35
CA ILE A 91 9.83 4.78 28.53
C ILE A 91 10.55 6.05 28.13
N ASN A 92 11.01 6.16 26.88
CA ASN A 92 11.76 7.32 26.40
C ASN A 92 10.81 8.38 25.83
N VAL A 93 10.42 9.35 26.65
CA VAL A 93 9.62 10.51 26.23
C VAL A 93 10.55 11.54 25.60
N ARG A 94 10.40 11.77 24.31
CA ARG A 94 11.22 12.65 23.49
C ARG A 94 10.37 13.40 22.47
N ALA A 95 10.93 14.40 21.82
CA ALA A 95 10.14 15.24 20.90
C ALA A 95 9.60 14.49 19.68
N GLU A 96 10.28 13.44 19.22
CA GLU A 96 9.82 12.59 18.12
C GLU A 96 8.62 11.71 18.55
N ARG A 97 8.61 11.38 19.83
CA ARG A 97 7.59 10.58 20.48
C ARG A 97 7.30 11.18 21.86
N ALA A 98 6.71 12.36 21.85
CA ALA A 98 6.34 13.05 23.07
C ALA A 98 5.00 12.55 23.63
N ASP A 99 4.30 11.68 22.90
CA ASP A 99 3.01 11.11 23.27
C ASP A 99 3.14 9.60 23.35
N PHE A 100 3.02 9.09 24.57
CA PHE A 100 3.01 7.67 24.88
C PHE A 100 1.60 7.26 25.31
N ASN A 101 0.95 6.48 24.46
CA ASN A 101 -0.23 5.72 24.86
C ASN A 101 0.20 4.29 25.10
N LEU A 102 0.33 3.92 26.37
CA LEU A 102 0.72 2.56 26.74
C LEU A 102 -0.44 1.60 26.43
N PRO A 103 -0.14 0.34 26.07
CA PRO A 103 -1.16 -0.70 25.99
C PRO A 103 -1.83 -0.88 27.36
N ASP A 104 -2.96 -1.60 27.42
CA ASP A 104 -3.61 -1.94 28.67
C ASP A 104 -2.63 -2.63 29.62
N LEU A 105 -2.45 -2.06 30.79
CA LEU A 105 -1.50 -2.49 31.82
C LEU A 105 -2.20 -3.43 32.79
N VAL A 106 -1.93 -4.73 32.65
CA VAL A 106 -2.64 -5.77 33.38
C VAL A 106 -1.95 -6.05 34.72
N LEU A 107 -2.62 -5.73 35.81
CA LEU A 107 -2.23 -6.14 37.18
C LEU A 107 -2.59 -7.59 37.42
N ARG A 108 -1.66 -8.35 38.02
CA ARG A 108 -1.85 -9.76 38.40
C ARG A 108 -2.05 -9.90 39.88
N GLY A 109 -2.96 -10.80 40.30
CA GLY A 109 -3.22 -11.08 41.70
C GLY A 109 -1.95 -11.57 42.43
N LYS A 110 -1.73 -11.20 43.66
CA LYS A 110 -0.64 -11.69 44.51
C LYS A 110 -0.82 -13.18 44.77
N THR A 111 0.07 -13.98 44.16
CA THR A 111 0.33 -15.38 44.57
C THR A 111 1.68 -15.44 45.25
N SER A 112 1.85 -16.26 46.26
CA SER A 112 2.97 -16.24 47.23
C SER A 112 4.39 -16.53 46.67
N GLU A 113 4.57 -16.70 45.37
CA GLU A 113 5.85 -17.14 44.79
C GLU A 113 6.38 -16.32 43.61
N ASN A 114 5.86 -15.14 43.27
CA ASN A 114 6.28 -14.43 42.09
C ASN A 114 7.13 -13.18 42.36
N LEU A 115 8.32 -13.15 41.78
CA LEU A 115 9.21 -12.00 41.69
C LEU A 115 8.50 -10.85 40.93
N GLN A 116 8.86 -9.59 41.25
CA GLN A 116 8.36 -8.40 40.57
C GLN A 116 8.60 -8.51 39.06
N ALA A 117 7.55 -8.44 38.25
CA ALA A 117 7.68 -8.41 36.80
C ALA A 117 8.08 -7.00 36.36
N VAL A 118 9.34 -6.82 35.91
CA VAL A 118 9.81 -5.59 35.27
C VAL A 118 9.61 -5.74 33.76
N ILE A 119 8.72 -4.94 33.19
CA ILE A 119 8.56 -4.86 31.73
C ILE A 119 9.44 -3.71 31.23
N VAL A 120 10.49 -4.04 30.46
CA VAL A 120 11.31 -3.03 29.79
C VAL A 120 10.58 -2.54 28.54
N TYR A 121 10.20 -1.27 28.51
CA TYR A 121 9.65 -0.66 27.34
C TYR A 121 10.77 -0.40 26.32
N SER A 122 10.82 -1.17 25.24
CA SER A 122 11.78 -0.94 24.17
C SER A 122 11.11 -0.14 23.04
N GLU A 123 11.87 0.77 22.42
CA GLU A 123 11.45 1.44 21.20
C GLU A 123 11.05 0.41 20.14
N LYS A 124 9.97 0.67 19.42
CA LYS A 124 9.58 -0.19 18.31
C LYS A 124 10.69 -0.15 17.26
N PRO A 125 11.22 -1.29 16.82
CA PRO A 125 12.14 -1.31 15.70
C PRO A 125 11.44 -0.81 14.44
N LEU A 126 12.21 -0.28 13.48
CA LEU A 126 11.66 0.17 12.19
C LEU A 126 10.89 -0.95 11.49
N ILE A 127 11.35 -2.17 11.64
CA ILE A 127 10.70 -3.38 11.12
C ILE A 127 10.60 -4.40 12.24
N GLU A 128 9.42 -4.94 12.43
CA GLU A 128 9.12 -6.06 13.31
C GLU A 128 8.69 -7.26 12.47
N SER A 129 9.14 -8.45 12.85
CA SER A 129 8.68 -9.69 12.24
C SER A 129 8.03 -10.58 13.30
N LYS A 130 6.81 -11.05 13.02
CA LYS A 130 6.07 -11.95 13.90
C LYS A 130 5.27 -12.96 13.09
N ASP A 131 5.51 -14.25 13.34
CA ASP A 131 4.78 -15.36 12.71
C ASP A 131 4.75 -15.27 11.16
N GLY A 132 5.89 -14.84 10.56
CA GLY A 132 6.05 -14.63 9.12
C GLY A 132 5.56 -13.28 8.59
N ASN A 133 4.77 -12.54 9.37
CA ASN A 133 4.30 -11.21 9.01
C ASN A 133 5.32 -10.13 9.34
N ILE A 134 5.30 -9.03 8.59
CA ILE A 134 6.19 -7.88 8.76
C ILE A 134 5.37 -6.66 9.16
N THR A 135 5.84 -5.94 10.16
CA THR A 135 5.35 -4.60 10.48
C THR A 135 6.46 -3.59 10.26
N PHE A 136 6.26 -2.69 9.30
CA PHE A 136 7.12 -1.53 9.06
C PHE A 136 6.56 -0.33 9.84
N ASN A 137 7.27 0.09 10.87
CA ASN A 137 6.89 1.24 11.69
C ASN A 137 7.22 2.55 10.98
N ALA A 138 6.34 3.01 10.10
CA ALA A 138 6.52 4.22 9.29
C ALA A 138 6.72 5.47 10.17
N ALA A 139 6.11 5.50 11.36
CA ALA A 139 6.30 6.56 12.34
C ALA A 139 7.75 6.75 12.77
N GLU A 140 8.53 5.68 12.78
CA GLU A 140 9.96 5.68 13.15
C GLU A 140 10.87 5.90 11.93
N SER A 141 10.30 5.92 10.71
CA SER A 141 11.05 6.14 9.47
C SER A 141 11.20 7.63 9.15
N PRO A 142 12.42 8.14 8.97
CA PRO A 142 12.64 9.50 8.48
C PRO A 142 12.10 9.73 7.07
N LEU A 143 12.02 8.66 6.27
CA LEU A 143 11.46 8.72 4.92
C LEU A 143 9.97 9.06 4.92
N SER A 144 9.24 8.79 6.02
CA SER A 144 7.82 9.15 6.12
C SER A 144 7.56 10.66 6.07
N ALA A 145 8.55 11.46 6.44
CA ALA A 145 8.46 12.91 6.30
C ALA A 145 8.74 13.28 4.82
N GLY A 146 7.71 13.71 4.10
CA GLY A 146 7.83 14.19 2.71
C GLY A 146 7.68 13.14 1.62
N SER A 147 7.56 11.85 1.94
CA SER A 147 7.15 10.82 1.00
C SER A 147 5.63 10.63 1.01
N ASN A 148 5.11 9.93 0.03
CA ASN A 148 3.74 9.44 0.00
C ASN A 148 3.68 7.95 0.41
N ALA A 149 2.48 7.39 0.51
CA ALA A 149 2.31 5.98 0.88
C ALA A 149 2.93 5.03 -0.15
N SER A 150 2.88 5.36 -1.44
CA SER A 150 3.49 4.57 -2.51
C SER A 150 5.03 4.52 -2.40
N ASP A 151 5.66 5.63 -2.07
CA ASP A 151 7.11 5.71 -1.84
C ASP A 151 7.52 4.90 -0.60
N LEU A 152 6.72 4.96 0.48
CA LEU A 152 6.97 4.18 1.70
C LEU A 152 6.81 2.68 1.45
N LEU A 153 5.78 2.26 0.73
CA LEU A 153 5.55 0.86 0.38
C LEU A 153 6.74 0.26 -0.37
N ALA A 154 7.38 1.02 -1.26
CA ALA A 154 8.58 0.58 -1.97
C ALA A 154 9.79 0.33 -1.04
N THR A 155 9.76 0.82 0.20
CA THR A 155 10.83 0.58 1.21
C THR A 155 10.50 -0.56 2.17
N VAL A 156 9.27 -1.07 2.13
CA VAL A 156 8.83 -2.16 2.99
C VAL A 156 9.38 -3.50 2.48
N PRO A 157 9.99 -4.34 3.32
CA PRO A 157 10.46 -5.66 2.91
C PRO A 157 9.35 -6.50 2.28
N LEU A 158 9.69 -7.32 1.28
CA LEU A 158 8.81 -8.18 0.49
C LEU A 158 7.84 -7.44 -0.44
N VAL A 159 7.68 -6.13 -0.31
CA VAL A 159 6.86 -5.31 -1.21
C VAL A 159 7.70 -4.86 -2.40
N THR A 160 7.16 -5.01 -3.58
CA THR A 160 7.79 -4.54 -4.83
C THR A 160 6.79 -3.73 -5.64
N LYS A 161 7.30 -2.77 -6.40
CA LYS A 161 6.55 -1.98 -7.38
C LYS A 161 7.18 -2.21 -8.74
N ASP A 162 6.40 -2.63 -9.72
CA ASP A 162 6.88 -2.81 -11.09
C ASP A 162 6.94 -1.49 -11.86
N GLY A 163 7.39 -1.54 -13.12
CA GLY A 163 7.50 -0.36 -13.98
C GLY A 163 6.16 0.31 -14.29
N ASP A 164 5.05 -0.43 -14.18
CA ASP A 164 3.68 0.06 -14.39
C ASP A 164 3.03 0.56 -13.09
N GLY A 165 3.78 0.52 -11.97
CA GLY A 165 3.31 1.00 -10.66
C GLY A 165 2.52 -0.03 -9.85
N LYS A 166 2.38 -1.26 -10.33
CA LYS A 166 1.67 -2.33 -9.64
C LYS A 166 2.45 -2.80 -8.41
N ILE A 167 1.76 -2.84 -7.27
CA ILE A 167 2.32 -3.32 -6.01
C ILE A 167 2.15 -4.83 -5.93
N SER A 168 3.21 -5.53 -5.54
CA SER A 168 3.17 -6.95 -5.27
C SER A 168 3.93 -7.31 -4.00
N VAL A 169 3.49 -8.38 -3.34
CA VAL A 169 4.19 -9.02 -2.22
C VAL A 169 4.71 -10.36 -2.70
N ARG A 170 6.04 -10.53 -2.69
CA ARG A 170 6.69 -11.73 -3.21
C ARG A 170 6.23 -12.07 -4.64
N GLY A 171 6.05 -11.04 -5.49
CA GLY A 171 5.58 -11.19 -6.88
C GLY A 171 4.08 -11.42 -7.07
N LYS A 172 3.27 -11.46 -6.00
CA LYS A 172 1.82 -11.66 -6.06
C LYS A 172 1.09 -10.38 -5.67
N GLU A 173 -0.09 -10.15 -6.23
CA GLU A 173 -0.93 -9.00 -5.93
C GLU A 173 -1.59 -9.14 -4.55
N PRO A 174 -1.30 -8.24 -3.58
CA PRO A 174 -1.89 -8.29 -2.26
C PRO A 174 -3.24 -7.58 -2.21
N MET A 175 -4.11 -7.94 -1.25
CA MET A 175 -5.21 -7.09 -0.83
C MET A 175 -4.67 -5.91 -0.02
N ILE A 176 -5.11 -4.69 -0.35
CA ILE A 176 -4.74 -3.48 0.40
C ILE A 176 -5.84 -3.13 1.39
N LEU A 177 -5.44 -2.90 2.64
CA LEU A 177 -6.30 -2.36 3.69
C LEU A 177 -5.78 -0.99 4.13
N ILE A 178 -6.68 -0.12 4.57
CA ILE A 178 -6.36 1.10 5.30
C ILE A 178 -7.12 1.08 6.62
N ASP A 179 -6.41 1.09 7.75
CA ASP A 179 -6.98 0.96 9.10
C ASP A 179 -7.88 -0.29 9.23
N ASP A 180 -7.37 -1.45 8.80
CA ASP A 180 -8.04 -2.76 8.78
C ASP A 180 -9.25 -2.86 7.83
N LYS A 181 -9.46 -1.89 6.94
CA LYS A 181 -10.60 -1.81 6.01
C LYS A 181 -10.16 -2.03 4.57
N PRO A 182 -10.75 -2.98 3.82
CA PRO A 182 -10.36 -3.26 2.45
C PRO A 182 -10.61 -2.06 1.52
N VAL A 183 -9.67 -1.82 0.61
CA VAL A 183 -9.78 -0.78 -0.41
C VAL A 183 -10.29 -1.43 -1.70
N GLN A 184 -11.50 -1.06 -2.12
CA GLN A 184 -12.17 -1.58 -3.33
C GLN A 184 -11.96 -0.60 -4.50
N LEU A 185 -10.72 -0.49 -4.97
CA LEU A 185 -10.32 0.38 -6.08
C LEU A 185 -9.63 -0.45 -7.17
N ASN A 186 -9.73 -0.01 -8.43
CA ASN A 186 -8.90 -0.58 -9.49
C ASN A 186 -7.43 -0.14 -9.30
N MET A 187 -6.50 -0.76 -10.05
CA MET A 187 -5.07 -0.54 -9.89
C MET A 187 -4.68 0.94 -10.03
N GLN A 188 -5.20 1.65 -11.03
CA GLN A 188 -4.88 3.07 -11.25
C GLN A 188 -5.40 3.93 -10.10
N GLN A 189 -6.63 3.71 -9.67
CA GLN A 189 -7.24 4.42 -8.55
C GLN A 189 -6.52 4.16 -7.23
N LEU A 190 -6.06 2.92 -7.01
CA LEU A 190 -5.26 2.57 -5.85
C LEU A 190 -3.91 3.28 -5.88
N GLN A 191 -3.27 3.35 -7.03
CA GLN A 191 -2.02 4.08 -7.21
C GLN A 191 -2.21 5.57 -6.94
N ASP A 192 -3.23 6.21 -7.51
CA ASP A 192 -3.57 7.61 -7.27
C ASP A 192 -3.83 7.88 -5.78
N LEU A 193 -4.55 6.97 -5.11
CA LEU A 193 -4.80 7.03 -3.67
C LEU A 193 -3.49 6.99 -2.88
N LEU A 194 -2.64 6.01 -3.13
CA LEU A 194 -1.38 5.84 -2.41
C LEU A 194 -0.39 6.99 -2.67
N GLU A 195 -0.39 7.55 -3.87
CA GLU A 195 0.41 8.73 -4.22
C GLU A 195 -0.13 10.02 -3.57
N SER A 196 -1.44 10.10 -3.34
CA SER A 196 -2.07 11.23 -2.65
C SER A 196 -1.90 11.18 -1.13
N MET A 197 -1.70 9.99 -0.54
CA MET A 197 -1.63 9.79 0.90
C MET A 197 -0.25 10.17 1.44
N PRO A 198 -0.14 11.18 2.34
CA PRO A 198 1.15 11.58 2.89
C PRO A 198 1.78 10.49 3.74
N GLY A 199 3.06 10.19 3.55
CA GLY A 199 3.78 9.23 4.39
C GLY A 199 3.82 9.64 5.87
N SER A 200 3.78 10.94 6.16
CA SER A 200 3.70 11.46 7.53
C SER A 200 2.38 11.13 8.25
N SER A 201 1.33 10.78 7.53
CA SER A 201 0.04 10.34 8.10
C SER A 201 0.02 8.86 8.45
N ILE A 202 1.05 8.09 8.09
CA ILE A 202 1.12 6.64 8.30
C ILE A 202 1.84 6.36 9.62
N GLU A 203 1.26 5.53 10.47
CA GLU A 203 1.89 5.01 11.69
C GLU A 203 2.75 3.80 11.38
N LYS A 204 2.16 2.80 10.71
CA LYS A 204 2.83 1.56 10.33
C LYS A 204 2.23 0.96 9.08
N ILE A 205 2.98 0.09 8.43
CA ILE A 205 2.53 -0.74 7.31
C ILE A 205 2.75 -2.20 7.72
N GLU A 206 1.68 -2.98 7.70
CA GLU A 206 1.72 -4.39 8.04
C GLU A 206 1.64 -5.23 6.76
N VAL A 207 2.64 -6.06 6.50
CA VAL A 207 2.64 -7.01 5.38
C VAL A 207 2.36 -8.38 5.95
N MET A 208 1.17 -8.88 5.70
CA MET A 208 0.69 -10.15 6.23
C MET A 208 0.78 -11.22 5.13
N THR A 209 1.88 -11.96 5.10
CA THR A 209 2.02 -13.13 4.22
C THR A 209 1.19 -14.31 4.73
N ASN A 210 0.95 -14.33 6.05
CA ASN A 210 0.01 -15.22 6.73
C ASN A 210 -1.09 -14.38 7.37
N PRO A 211 -2.08 -13.89 6.59
CA PRO A 211 -3.12 -13.01 7.09
C PRO A 211 -4.09 -13.76 8.02
N PRO A 212 -4.82 -13.03 8.88
CA PRO A 212 -5.85 -13.62 9.72
C PRO A 212 -6.94 -14.30 8.87
N PRO A 213 -7.75 -15.22 9.45
CA PRO A 213 -8.71 -16.05 8.70
C PRO A 213 -9.60 -15.30 7.73
N GLN A 214 -10.02 -14.05 8.04
CA GLN A 214 -10.87 -13.24 7.17
C GLN A 214 -10.24 -12.86 5.83
N TYR A 215 -8.92 -13.00 5.68
CA TYR A 215 -8.15 -12.73 4.48
C TYR A 215 -7.27 -13.91 4.06
N ALA A 216 -7.50 -15.09 4.64
CA ALA A 216 -6.66 -16.28 4.42
C ALA A 216 -6.60 -16.70 2.94
N ASN A 217 -7.61 -16.35 2.15
CA ASN A 217 -7.74 -16.76 0.75
C ASN A 217 -7.12 -15.77 -0.25
N GLU A 218 -6.56 -14.64 0.24
CA GLU A 218 -5.94 -13.66 -0.63
C GLU A 218 -4.59 -14.16 -1.16
N GLN A 219 -4.44 -14.25 -2.48
CA GLN A 219 -3.30 -14.92 -3.13
C GLN A 219 -1.95 -14.23 -2.84
N GLY A 220 -1.93 -12.91 -2.80
CA GLY A 220 -0.73 -12.11 -2.49
C GLY A 220 -0.60 -11.73 -1.02
N GLY A 221 -1.42 -12.28 -0.12
CA GLY A 221 -1.48 -11.82 1.26
C GLY A 221 -2.18 -10.47 1.39
N VAL A 222 -1.87 -9.75 2.46
CA VAL A 222 -2.51 -8.48 2.79
C VAL A 222 -1.47 -7.43 3.16
N ILE A 223 -1.63 -6.22 2.65
CA ILE A 223 -0.93 -5.03 3.14
C ILE A 223 -1.94 -4.14 3.88
N ASN A 224 -1.71 -3.88 5.16
CA ASN A 224 -2.54 -2.97 5.95
C ASN A 224 -1.76 -1.68 6.25
N ILE A 225 -2.24 -0.56 5.76
CA ILE A 225 -1.68 0.76 6.01
C ILE A 225 -2.43 1.36 7.21
N VAL A 226 -1.77 1.40 8.36
CA VAL A 226 -2.35 1.95 9.60
C VAL A 226 -1.99 3.42 9.70
N THR A 227 -3.01 4.27 9.80
CA THR A 227 -2.81 5.71 9.92
C THR A 227 -2.53 6.13 11.37
N ARG A 228 -1.78 7.22 11.54
CA ARG A 228 -1.44 7.74 12.87
C ARG A 228 -2.68 8.22 13.61
N LYS A 229 -2.84 7.73 14.82
CA LYS A 229 -3.80 8.28 15.78
C LYS A 229 -3.09 9.36 16.60
N GLY A 230 -3.74 10.52 16.72
CA GLY A 230 -3.15 11.67 17.40
C GLY A 230 -3.09 11.54 18.93
N ARG A 231 -2.49 12.54 19.58
CA ARG A 231 -2.33 12.67 21.04
C ARG A 231 -3.66 12.90 21.73
N VAL A 232 -3.76 12.53 23.01
CA VAL A 232 -4.84 13.02 23.87
C VAL A 232 -4.74 14.55 23.96
N GLY A 233 -5.84 15.23 23.60
CA GLY A 233 -5.85 16.69 23.39
C GLY A 233 -5.88 17.03 21.90
N LYS A 234 -5.22 18.13 21.55
CA LYS A 234 -5.16 18.63 20.19
C LYS A 234 -3.72 18.53 19.67
N SER A 235 -3.54 17.94 18.51
CA SER A 235 -2.25 17.90 17.84
C SER A 235 -2.41 18.21 16.36
N GLY A 236 -1.37 18.75 15.75
CA GLY A 236 -1.37 19.03 14.33
C GLY A 236 0.05 19.10 13.77
N ARG A 237 0.16 18.89 12.46
CA ARG A 237 1.41 19.06 11.72
C ARG A 237 1.09 19.60 10.34
N ILE A 238 1.92 20.52 9.88
CA ILE A 238 1.93 21.01 8.49
C ILE A 238 3.27 20.58 7.88
N SER A 239 3.24 20.11 6.64
CA SER A 239 4.45 19.78 5.89
C SER A 239 4.38 20.38 4.48
N LEU A 240 5.51 20.90 4.04
CA LEU A 240 5.73 21.43 2.70
C LEU A 240 6.90 20.68 2.08
N SER A 241 6.79 20.26 0.83
CA SER A 241 7.91 19.69 0.13
C SER A 241 8.00 20.19 -1.32
N GLY A 242 9.24 20.24 -1.82
CA GLY A 242 9.53 20.56 -3.22
C GLY A 242 10.71 19.72 -3.72
N GLY A 243 10.68 19.34 -4.97
CA GLY A 243 11.68 18.48 -5.59
C GLY A 243 12.23 19.03 -6.90
N SER A 244 13.44 18.58 -7.26
CA SER A 244 14.16 19.02 -8.47
C SER A 244 13.45 18.66 -9.79
N ARG A 245 12.50 17.73 -9.77
CA ARG A 245 11.65 17.40 -10.94
C ARG A 245 10.55 18.42 -11.20
N GLY A 246 10.39 19.44 -10.34
CA GLY A 246 9.30 20.41 -10.40
C GLY A 246 8.04 19.95 -9.65
N GLU A 247 8.17 18.99 -8.74
CA GLU A 247 7.11 18.55 -7.85
C GLU A 247 7.03 19.43 -6.60
N ALA A 248 5.82 19.59 -6.09
CA ALA A 248 5.55 20.30 -4.84
C ALA A 248 4.37 19.66 -4.11
N SER A 249 4.41 19.64 -2.78
CA SER A 249 3.25 19.23 -2.00
C SER A 249 3.10 20.00 -0.72
N MET A 250 1.85 20.17 -0.30
CA MET A 250 1.47 20.72 0.99
C MET A 250 0.48 19.77 1.65
N ASN A 251 0.74 19.43 2.92
CA ASN A 251 -0.13 18.54 3.67
C ASN A 251 -0.28 19.06 5.10
N GLY A 252 -1.51 18.99 5.62
CA GLY A 252 -1.85 19.29 6.99
C GLY A 252 -2.57 18.12 7.65
N ASN A 253 -2.23 17.80 8.88
CA ASN A 253 -3.01 16.91 9.70
C ASN A 253 -3.41 17.59 11.01
N TYR A 254 -4.59 17.26 11.47
CA TYR A 254 -5.12 17.67 12.77
C TYR A 254 -5.76 16.46 13.43
N SER A 255 -5.46 16.28 14.71
CA SER A 255 -6.02 15.21 15.51
C SER A 255 -6.53 15.80 16.84
N TYR A 256 -7.75 15.43 17.18
CA TYR A 256 -8.39 15.68 18.47
C TYR A 256 -8.70 14.35 19.13
N ARG A 257 -8.20 14.15 20.32
CA ARG A 257 -8.45 12.96 21.13
C ARG A 257 -8.94 13.33 22.52
N LYS A 258 -10.06 12.79 22.91
CA LYS A 258 -10.62 12.82 24.26
C LYS A 258 -10.95 11.38 24.63
N GLN A 259 -11.22 11.12 25.92
CA GLN A 259 -11.68 9.82 26.39
C GLN A 259 -12.86 9.30 25.53
N GLY A 260 -12.71 8.12 24.94
CA GLY A 260 -13.72 7.50 24.10
C GLY A 260 -13.96 8.15 22.73
N LEU A 261 -13.23 9.25 22.38
CA LEU A 261 -13.40 9.95 21.11
C LEU A 261 -12.04 10.26 20.47
N VAL A 262 -11.86 9.82 19.23
CA VAL A 262 -10.71 10.21 18.39
C VAL A 262 -11.24 10.78 17.09
N PHE A 263 -10.83 11.99 16.74
CA PHE A 263 -11.17 12.64 15.49
C PHE A 263 -9.90 13.10 14.78
N ASN A 264 -9.73 12.69 13.53
CA ASN A 264 -8.58 13.06 12.72
C ASN A 264 -9.04 13.68 11.41
N ILE A 265 -8.33 14.72 10.97
CA ILE A 265 -8.45 15.32 9.63
C ILE A 265 -7.07 15.33 9.01
N ASN A 266 -6.98 14.90 7.75
CA ASN A 266 -5.84 15.08 6.87
C ASN A 266 -6.32 15.77 5.60
N ALA A 267 -5.66 16.84 5.20
CA ALA A 267 -5.92 17.53 3.96
C ALA A 267 -4.60 17.94 3.31
N GLY A 268 -4.54 17.84 2.00
CA GLY A 268 -3.33 18.19 1.28
C GLY A 268 -3.55 18.29 -0.21
N ALA A 269 -2.52 18.76 -0.89
CA ALA A 269 -2.43 18.75 -2.34
C ALA A 269 -1.00 18.44 -2.77
N SER A 270 -0.84 17.69 -3.84
CA SER A 270 0.45 17.43 -4.46
C SER A 270 0.39 17.73 -5.95
N TYR A 271 1.39 18.44 -6.45
CA TYR A 271 1.66 18.61 -7.86
C TYR A 271 2.86 17.73 -8.23
N ASN A 272 2.68 16.85 -9.19
CA ASN A 272 3.70 15.93 -9.65
C ASN A 272 4.01 16.20 -11.12
N ARG A 273 5.29 16.03 -11.50
CA ARG A 273 5.75 16.08 -12.88
C ARG A 273 6.75 14.96 -13.13
N PHE A 274 6.46 14.11 -14.12
CA PHE A 274 7.31 13.01 -14.54
C PHE A 274 7.59 13.13 -16.04
N ALA A 275 8.85 13.15 -16.41
CA ALA A 275 9.27 13.02 -17.79
C ALA A 275 9.90 11.64 -18.02
N GLY A 276 9.67 11.05 -19.16
CA GLY A 276 10.19 9.75 -19.53
C GLY A 276 10.59 9.69 -20.99
N SER A 277 11.44 8.73 -21.32
CA SER A 277 11.78 8.39 -22.70
C SER A 277 11.85 6.87 -22.85
N GLY A 278 11.63 6.39 -24.05
CA GLY A 278 11.70 4.96 -24.33
C GLY A 278 11.99 4.69 -25.79
N TYR A 279 12.36 3.44 -26.06
CA TYR A 279 12.42 2.91 -27.40
C TYR A 279 11.94 1.46 -27.43
N SER A 280 11.47 1.02 -28.58
CA SER A 280 11.28 -0.41 -28.83
C SER A 280 11.89 -0.81 -30.16
N ILE A 281 12.47 -2.00 -30.20
CA ILE A 281 13.02 -2.61 -31.40
C ILE A 281 12.31 -3.95 -31.57
N ARG A 282 11.47 -4.08 -32.58
CA ARG A 282 10.76 -5.31 -32.89
C ARG A 282 11.28 -5.88 -34.20
N ASN A 283 11.85 -7.07 -34.13
CA ASN A 283 12.21 -7.87 -35.28
C ASN A 283 11.06 -8.83 -35.59
N ASN A 284 10.38 -8.62 -36.71
CA ASN A 284 9.31 -9.47 -37.23
C ASN A 284 9.94 -10.59 -38.05
N LEU A 285 9.61 -11.85 -37.71
CA LEU A 285 10.16 -13.04 -38.34
C LEU A 285 9.10 -13.66 -39.24
N TYR A 286 9.07 -13.29 -40.52
CA TYR A 286 8.22 -13.89 -41.53
C TYR A 286 8.95 -15.01 -42.25
N THR A 287 8.22 -15.93 -42.87
CA THR A 287 8.77 -17.13 -43.51
C THR A 287 9.70 -16.75 -44.67
N ASP A 288 9.36 -15.72 -45.41
CA ASP A 288 10.05 -15.27 -46.65
C ASP A 288 10.86 -13.96 -46.46
N SER A 289 10.63 -13.26 -45.37
CA SER A 289 11.28 -11.98 -45.09
C SER A 289 11.30 -11.63 -43.60
N SER A 290 12.31 -10.91 -43.17
CA SER A 290 12.33 -10.29 -41.85
C SER A 290 12.28 -8.77 -42.01
N ASN A 291 11.62 -8.07 -41.12
CA ASN A 291 11.64 -6.62 -41.07
C ASN A 291 11.71 -6.11 -39.64
N TYR A 292 12.09 -4.86 -39.48
CA TYR A 292 12.17 -4.22 -38.16
C TYR A 292 11.12 -3.12 -38.04
N PHE A 293 10.54 -3.05 -36.89
CA PHE A 293 9.66 -1.98 -36.48
C PHE A 293 10.20 -1.34 -35.20
N ASN A 294 10.75 -0.13 -35.35
CA ASN A 294 11.37 0.60 -34.25
C ASN A 294 10.49 1.76 -33.83
N THR A 295 10.48 2.03 -32.54
CA THR A 295 9.81 3.23 -31.99
C THR A 295 10.76 3.96 -31.07
N THR A 296 10.67 5.29 -31.05
CA THR A 296 11.30 6.16 -30.06
C THR A 296 10.23 7.05 -29.47
N SER A 297 10.15 7.16 -28.15
CA SER A 297 9.10 7.92 -27.49
C SER A 297 9.63 8.79 -26.35
N ASN A 298 9.01 9.97 -26.21
CA ASN A 298 9.18 10.87 -25.07
C ASN A 298 7.80 11.18 -24.50
N ASN A 299 7.71 11.22 -23.17
CA ASN A 299 6.45 11.52 -22.49
C ASN A 299 6.66 12.44 -21.29
N VAL A 300 5.67 13.28 -21.02
CA VAL A 300 5.61 14.14 -19.85
C VAL A 300 4.21 14.02 -19.25
N ASN A 301 4.16 13.64 -17.96
CA ASN A 301 2.94 13.58 -17.18
C ASN A 301 3.04 14.59 -16.04
N LYS A 302 2.03 15.42 -15.88
CA LYS A 302 1.94 16.40 -14.79
C LYS A 302 0.52 16.47 -14.25
N GLY A 303 0.36 16.87 -13.00
CA GLY A 303 -0.99 17.04 -12.46
C GLY A 303 -1.05 17.39 -11.00
N LEU A 304 -2.17 17.99 -10.63
CA LEU A 304 -2.53 18.37 -9.27
C LEU A 304 -3.44 17.31 -8.66
N ARG A 305 -3.13 16.87 -7.44
CA ARG A 305 -3.86 15.84 -6.71
C ARG A 305 -4.22 16.32 -5.29
N PRO A 306 -5.35 16.98 -5.08
CA PRO A 306 -5.86 17.26 -3.75
C PRO A 306 -6.42 16.00 -3.10
N ASN A 307 -6.27 15.92 -1.78
CA ASN A 307 -6.77 14.83 -0.96
C ASN A 307 -7.38 15.36 0.34
N PHE A 308 -8.42 14.69 0.82
CA PHE A 308 -9.05 14.94 2.10
C PHE A 308 -9.44 13.61 2.73
N ARG A 309 -9.06 13.40 3.98
CA ARG A 309 -9.45 12.24 4.77
C ARG A 309 -9.84 12.68 6.16
N THR A 310 -10.99 12.22 6.63
CA THR A 310 -11.40 12.38 8.02
C THR A 310 -11.79 11.05 8.63
N SER A 311 -11.45 10.84 9.89
CA SER A 311 -11.87 9.67 10.64
C SER A 311 -12.37 10.05 12.02
N LEU A 312 -13.42 9.36 12.44
CA LEU A 312 -14.04 9.43 13.75
C LEU A 312 -14.05 8.03 14.36
N ASP A 313 -13.39 7.86 15.50
CA ASP A 313 -13.53 6.66 16.33
C ASP A 313 -14.21 7.07 17.62
N TYR A 314 -15.33 6.40 17.97
CA TYR A 314 -16.14 6.71 19.15
C TYR A 314 -16.45 5.45 19.93
N ASP A 315 -16.04 5.42 21.20
CA ASP A 315 -16.39 4.37 22.13
C ASP A 315 -17.77 4.70 22.75
N ILE A 316 -18.83 4.07 22.22
CA ILE A 316 -20.20 4.20 22.73
C ILE A 316 -20.27 3.73 24.19
N THR A 317 -19.58 2.60 24.44
CA THR A 317 -19.37 2.03 25.78
C THR A 317 -17.98 1.39 25.83
N LYS A 318 -17.52 0.92 26.99
CA LYS A 318 -16.27 0.16 27.12
C LYS A 318 -16.22 -1.12 26.26
N LYS A 319 -17.37 -1.58 25.75
CA LYS A 319 -17.52 -2.80 24.94
C LYS A 319 -17.93 -2.55 23.50
N GLN A 320 -18.38 -1.35 23.20
CA GLN A 320 -18.92 -1.00 21.89
C GLN A 320 -18.16 0.19 21.35
N SER A 321 -17.57 0.04 20.19
CA SER A 321 -16.94 1.15 19.46
C SER A 321 -17.48 1.27 18.04
N PHE A 322 -17.61 2.49 17.60
CA PHE A 322 -18.02 2.87 16.27
C PHE A 322 -16.90 3.67 15.60
N SER A 323 -16.63 3.38 14.36
CA SER A 323 -15.66 4.12 13.53
C SER A 323 -16.31 4.54 12.23
N ALA A 324 -16.04 5.77 11.79
CA ALA A 324 -16.41 6.27 10.47
C ALA A 324 -15.17 6.89 9.81
N VAL A 325 -14.95 6.58 8.52
CA VAL A 325 -13.86 7.15 7.73
C VAL A 325 -14.44 7.65 6.41
N LEU A 326 -14.26 8.94 6.12
CA LEU A 326 -14.55 9.55 4.82
C LEU A 326 -13.24 9.91 4.16
N GLN A 327 -13.09 9.54 2.89
CA GLN A 327 -11.95 9.90 2.07
C GLN A 327 -12.42 10.44 0.72
N LEU A 328 -11.86 11.58 0.32
CA LEU A 328 -12.11 12.24 -0.95
C LEU A 328 -10.77 12.56 -1.61
N ASN A 329 -10.62 12.16 -2.85
CA ASN A 329 -9.44 12.45 -3.65
C ASN A 329 -9.90 12.96 -5.03
N SER A 330 -9.14 13.88 -5.57
CA SER A 330 -9.32 14.36 -6.93
C SER A 330 -7.97 14.39 -7.64
N GLY A 331 -7.98 14.42 -8.95
CA GLY A 331 -6.79 14.59 -9.77
C GLY A 331 -7.13 15.25 -11.08
N ASP A 332 -6.38 16.31 -11.39
CA ASP A 332 -6.37 16.97 -12.69
C ASP A 332 -5.00 16.69 -13.32
N LEU A 333 -4.99 15.82 -14.34
CA LEU A 333 -3.79 15.20 -14.91
C LEU A 333 -3.69 15.53 -16.39
N GLU A 334 -2.53 16.00 -16.82
CA GLU A 334 -2.19 16.22 -18.21
C GLU A 334 -1.02 15.30 -18.60
N SER A 335 -1.17 14.60 -19.73
CA SER A 335 -0.14 13.75 -20.32
C SER A 335 0.10 14.14 -21.77
N GLN A 336 1.36 14.30 -22.12
CA GLN A 336 1.81 14.52 -23.49
C GLN A 336 2.82 13.45 -23.86
N SER A 337 2.65 12.84 -25.04
CA SER A 337 3.57 11.82 -25.55
C SER A 337 3.82 12.08 -27.02
N HIS A 338 5.10 12.03 -27.41
CA HIS A 338 5.56 12.07 -28.80
C HIS A 338 6.21 10.73 -29.11
N THR A 339 5.81 10.09 -30.21
CA THR A 339 6.36 8.79 -30.62
C THR A 339 6.66 8.80 -32.12
N GLU A 340 7.88 8.43 -32.46
CA GLU A 340 8.33 8.18 -33.84
C GLU A 340 8.28 6.69 -34.12
N TYR A 341 7.80 6.32 -35.32
CA TYR A 341 7.67 4.95 -35.79
C TYR A 341 8.49 4.78 -37.08
N THR A 342 9.44 3.86 -37.08
CA THR A 342 10.31 3.58 -38.21
C THR A 342 10.18 2.11 -38.64
N ASN A 343 9.71 1.87 -39.87
CA ASN A 343 9.65 0.53 -40.46
C ASN A 343 10.82 0.35 -41.42
N ILE A 344 11.59 -0.73 -41.18
CA ILE A 344 12.83 -1.03 -41.93
C ILE A 344 12.67 -2.42 -42.54
N ASN A 345 12.95 -2.53 -43.85
CA ASN A 345 12.90 -3.80 -44.56
C ASN A 345 14.15 -4.67 -44.28
N ARG A 346 14.18 -5.89 -44.83
CA ARG A 346 15.30 -6.84 -44.66
C ARG A 346 16.65 -6.33 -45.19
N PHE A 347 16.65 -5.32 -46.08
CA PHE A 347 17.84 -4.71 -46.65
C PHE A 347 18.34 -3.50 -45.86
N GLY A 348 17.72 -3.19 -44.69
CA GLY A 348 18.08 -2.05 -43.88
C GLY A 348 17.52 -0.71 -44.39
N GLN A 349 16.62 -0.70 -45.38
CA GLN A 349 16.03 0.52 -45.92
C GLN A 349 14.75 0.87 -45.22
N ILE A 350 14.56 2.16 -44.88
CA ILE A 350 13.31 2.68 -44.30
C ILE A 350 12.28 2.72 -45.45
N TYR A 351 11.13 2.09 -45.23
CA TYR A 351 10.03 2.11 -46.21
C TYR A 351 8.77 2.81 -45.67
N ARG A 352 8.70 3.06 -44.37
CA ARG A 352 7.60 3.80 -43.74
C ARG A 352 8.10 4.53 -42.50
N LEU A 353 7.79 5.81 -42.41
CA LEU A 353 8.12 6.68 -41.31
C LEU A 353 6.87 7.46 -40.89
N SER A 354 6.58 7.54 -39.59
CA SER A 354 5.49 8.36 -39.08
C SER A 354 5.76 8.83 -37.66
N GLN A 355 5.11 9.91 -37.26
CA GLN A 355 5.13 10.48 -35.91
C GLN A 355 3.72 10.54 -35.36
N ARG A 356 3.58 10.34 -34.03
CA ARG A 356 2.32 10.45 -33.33
C ARG A 356 2.46 11.28 -32.07
N ASP A 357 1.69 12.35 -31.99
CA ASP A 357 1.55 13.18 -30.81
C ASP A 357 0.23 12.84 -30.11
N ILE A 358 0.31 12.60 -28.80
CA ILE A 358 -0.84 12.32 -27.95
C ILE A 358 -0.90 13.37 -26.87
N ARG A 359 -2.05 14.05 -26.76
CA ARG A 359 -2.39 14.90 -25.62
C ARG A 359 -3.58 14.28 -24.89
N SER A 360 -3.46 14.12 -23.60
CA SER A 360 -4.50 13.55 -22.74
C SER A 360 -4.73 14.45 -21.53
N GLU A 361 -5.98 14.83 -21.33
CA GLU A 361 -6.46 15.55 -20.14
C GLU A 361 -7.40 14.65 -19.37
N SER A 362 -7.15 14.44 -18.09
CA SER A 362 -7.86 13.48 -17.27
C SER A 362 -8.26 14.08 -15.93
N GLU A 363 -9.55 14.02 -15.62
CA GLU A 363 -10.12 14.38 -14.32
C GLU A 363 -10.59 13.13 -13.58
N ASN A 364 -10.09 12.96 -12.36
CA ASN A 364 -10.42 11.83 -11.50
C ASN A 364 -11.06 12.32 -10.21
N TYR A 365 -12.20 11.74 -9.81
CA TYR A 365 -12.87 12.00 -8.55
C TYR A 365 -13.13 10.68 -7.84
N ASN A 366 -12.59 10.52 -6.62
CA ASN A 366 -12.75 9.31 -5.83
C ASN A 366 -13.28 9.67 -4.44
N GLY A 367 -14.40 9.07 -4.05
CA GLY A 367 -14.97 9.16 -2.71
C GLY A 367 -15.17 7.79 -2.10
N SER A 368 -14.85 7.63 -0.83
CA SER A 368 -15.14 6.41 -0.07
C SER A 368 -15.60 6.73 1.36
N LEU A 369 -16.58 5.98 1.81
CA LEU A 369 -17.09 5.99 3.19
C LEU A 369 -16.99 4.59 3.75
N SER A 370 -16.37 4.45 4.92
CA SER A 370 -16.27 3.20 5.66
C SER A 370 -16.82 3.38 7.06
N LEU A 371 -17.76 2.53 7.45
CA LEU A 371 -18.36 2.47 8.78
C LEU A 371 -17.98 1.13 9.40
N SER A 372 -17.56 1.15 10.66
CA SER A 372 -17.20 -0.07 11.39
C SER A 372 -17.80 -0.04 12.79
N TYR A 373 -18.42 -1.13 13.17
CA TYR A 373 -18.94 -1.35 14.51
C TYR A 373 -18.28 -2.58 15.13
N LEU A 374 -17.75 -2.43 16.35
CA LEU A 374 -17.13 -3.48 17.11
C LEU A 374 -17.87 -3.65 18.44
N LEU A 375 -18.36 -4.86 18.69
CA LEU A 375 -18.96 -5.29 19.94
C LEU A 375 -18.06 -6.33 20.60
N ARG A 376 -17.58 -6.05 21.82
CA ARG A 376 -16.90 -7.00 22.70
C ARG A 376 -17.86 -7.45 23.79
N THR A 377 -17.93 -8.74 24.02
CA THR A 377 -18.82 -9.28 25.06
C THR A 377 -18.15 -9.32 26.46
N LYS A 378 -18.80 -9.88 27.43
CA LYS A 378 -18.21 -10.13 28.78
C LYS A 378 -17.14 -11.23 28.75
N ARG A 379 -17.16 -12.11 27.74
CA ARG A 379 -16.21 -13.22 27.60
C ARG A 379 -14.96 -12.72 26.86
N ALA A 380 -13.79 -12.85 27.47
CA ALA A 380 -12.52 -12.41 26.91
C ALA A 380 -12.25 -13.10 25.55
N GLY A 381 -11.99 -12.31 24.50
CA GLY A 381 -11.78 -12.81 23.14
C GLY A 381 -13.03 -13.02 22.30
N GLU A 382 -14.24 -12.82 22.86
CA GLU A 382 -15.49 -12.86 22.10
C GLU A 382 -15.83 -11.47 21.57
N GLN A 383 -15.93 -11.37 20.22
CA GLN A 383 -16.22 -10.10 19.55
C GLN A 383 -17.00 -10.30 18.25
N LEU A 384 -17.85 -9.32 17.98
CA LEU A 384 -18.49 -9.15 16.67
C LEU A 384 -17.99 -7.86 16.04
N ARG A 385 -17.50 -7.95 14.80
CA ARG A 385 -17.12 -6.79 14.00
C ARG A 385 -17.96 -6.77 12.72
N VAL A 386 -18.58 -5.63 12.46
CA VAL A 386 -19.31 -5.36 11.22
C VAL A 386 -18.67 -4.16 10.54
N ILE A 387 -18.40 -4.28 9.24
CA ILE A 387 -17.83 -3.21 8.43
C ILE A 387 -18.72 -3.05 7.20
N ALA A 388 -19.10 -1.80 6.91
CA ALA A 388 -19.83 -1.42 5.71
C ALA A 388 -19.03 -0.35 4.98
N ASP A 389 -18.70 -0.61 3.73
CA ASP A 389 -17.93 0.30 2.89
C ASP A 389 -18.76 0.65 1.64
N ALA A 390 -18.67 1.91 1.21
CA ALA A 390 -19.17 2.38 -0.07
C ALA A 390 -18.09 3.23 -0.74
N ASN A 391 -17.87 3.02 -2.02
CA ASN A 391 -16.95 3.83 -2.81
C ASN A 391 -17.55 4.20 -4.15
N ARG A 392 -17.15 5.37 -4.65
CA ARG A 392 -17.47 5.83 -5.98
C ARG A 392 -16.27 6.52 -6.60
N SER A 393 -15.96 6.12 -7.83
CA SER A 393 -14.90 6.73 -8.63
C SER A 393 -15.48 7.15 -9.99
N ILE A 394 -15.13 8.35 -10.43
CA ILE A 394 -15.49 8.89 -11.73
C ILE A 394 -14.18 9.32 -12.39
N ASN A 395 -13.98 8.88 -13.63
CA ASN A 395 -12.83 9.25 -14.44
C ASN A 395 -13.34 9.79 -15.78
N HIS A 396 -12.93 11.00 -16.13
CA HIS A 396 -13.11 11.60 -17.42
C HIS A 396 -11.74 11.75 -18.07
N ASN A 397 -11.58 11.28 -19.30
CA ASN A 397 -10.31 11.36 -20.01
C ASN A 397 -10.59 11.75 -21.47
N ASP A 398 -10.06 12.89 -21.89
CA ASP A 398 -10.08 13.39 -23.27
C ASP A 398 -8.70 13.20 -23.88
N ARG A 399 -8.62 12.43 -24.95
CA ARG A 399 -7.38 12.14 -25.67
C ARG A 399 -7.47 12.60 -27.11
N LEU A 400 -6.49 13.38 -27.50
CA LEU A 400 -6.28 13.80 -28.87
C LEU A 400 -5.04 13.11 -29.42
N PHE A 401 -5.16 12.48 -30.57
CA PHE A 401 -4.10 11.78 -31.26
C PHE A 401 -3.88 12.45 -32.60
N TYR A 402 -2.68 12.95 -32.86
CA TYR A 402 -2.28 13.48 -34.14
C TYR A 402 -1.20 12.60 -34.75
N GLN A 403 -1.46 12.00 -35.93
CA GLN A 403 -0.56 11.12 -36.65
C GLN A 403 -0.15 11.79 -37.96
N GLN A 404 1.17 11.88 -38.25
CA GLN A 404 1.71 12.41 -39.47
C GLN A 404 2.63 11.37 -40.10
N PHE A 405 2.59 11.26 -41.45
CA PHE A 405 3.39 10.34 -42.20
C PHE A 405 4.47 11.11 -43.03
N PHE A 406 5.61 10.47 -43.18
CA PHE A 406 6.78 11.03 -43.88
C PHE A 406 7.30 10.07 -44.94
N ASN A 407 7.98 10.63 -45.91
CA ASN A 407 8.82 9.90 -46.85
C ASN A 407 10.08 9.34 -46.15
N PRO A 408 10.80 8.33 -46.75
CA PRO A 408 12.00 7.79 -46.12
C PRO A 408 13.14 8.80 -45.93
N ASP A 409 13.12 9.92 -46.63
CA ASP A 409 14.02 11.06 -46.50
C ASP A 409 13.62 12.10 -45.43
N HIS A 410 12.62 11.75 -44.59
CA HIS A 410 12.03 12.61 -43.56
C HIS A 410 11.25 13.83 -44.06
N THR A 411 10.97 13.95 -45.34
CA THR A 411 10.07 14.98 -45.84
C THR A 411 8.61 14.62 -45.62
N SER A 412 7.74 15.55 -45.33
CA SER A 412 6.30 15.30 -45.18
C SER A 412 5.69 14.78 -46.47
N ASN A 413 4.93 13.68 -46.41
CA ASN A 413 4.20 13.17 -47.59
C ASN A 413 2.78 13.79 -47.74
N GLY A 414 2.42 14.74 -46.88
CA GLY A 414 1.11 15.39 -46.88
C GLY A 414 -0.04 14.57 -46.25
N ILE A 415 0.23 13.38 -45.77
CA ILE A 415 -0.78 12.51 -45.14
C ILE A 415 -0.74 12.69 -43.61
N ASP A 416 -1.85 13.07 -43.02
CA ASP A 416 -2.01 13.15 -41.58
C ASP A 416 -3.42 12.73 -41.17
N SER A 417 -3.61 12.48 -39.87
CA SER A 417 -4.91 12.19 -39.30
C SER A 417 -5.02 12.66 -37.84
N THR A 418 -6.17 13.17 -37.48
CA THR A 418 -6.46 13.55 -36.10
C THR A 418 -7.63 12.72 -35.57
N GLN A 419 -7.42 12.08 -34.43
CA GLN A 419 -8.43 11.26 -33.76
C GLN A 419 -8.64 11.81 -32.36
N ARG A 420 -9.90 11.82 -31.88
CA ARG A 420 -10.25 12.15 -30.52
C ARG A 420 -10.94 10.97 -29.85
N GLN A 421 -10.62 10.70 -28.61
CA GLN A 421 -11.26 9.65 -27.79
C GLN A 421 -11.66 10.22 -26.44
N LEU A 422 -12.95 10.21 -26.17
CA LEU A 422 -13.55 10.62 -24.89
C LEU A 422 -13.90 9.38 -24.08
N ASN A 423 -13.30 9.24 -22.91
CA ASN A 423 -13.57 8.14 -21.99
C ASN A 423 -14.27 8.66 -20.74
N LYS A 424 -15.44 8.10 -20.40
CA LYS A 424 -16.18 8.39 -19.16
C LYS A 424 -16.42 7.09 -18.43
N ASN A 425 -15.69 6.90 -17.32
CA ASN A 425 -15.79 5.69 -16.54
C ASN A 425 -16.35 6.01 -15.15
N ARG A 426 -17.33 5.23 -14.70
CA ARG A 426 -17.87 5.29 -13.36
C ARG A 426 -17.76 3.93 -12.69
N ASN A 427 -17.10 3.87 -11.56
CA ASN A 427 -17.03 2.70 -10.71
C ASN A 427 -17.80 3.00 -9.41
N THR A 428 -18.67 2.09 -8.99
CA THR A 428 -19.38 2.14 -7.70
C THR A 428 -19.23 0.78 -7.03
N GLY A 429 -18.79 0.77 -5.78
CA GLY A 429 -18.57 -0.44 -5.00
C GLY A 429 -19.25 -0.36 -3.63
N TYR A 430 -19.79 -1.49 -3.20
CA TYR A 430 -20.31 -1.70 -1.84
C TYR A 430 -19.70 -2.97 -1.26
N ASN A 431 -19.34 -2.92 0.01
CA ASN A 431 -18.85 -4.08 0.73
C ASN A 431 -19.50 -4.11 2.12
N LEU A 432 -20.03 -5.25 2.50
CA LEU A 432 -20.53 -5.53 3.83
C LEU A 432 -19.79 -6.76 4.37
N ARG A 433 -19.18 -6.64 5.53
CA ARG A 433 -18.43 -7.72 6.17
C ARG A 433 -18.85 -7.86 7.63
N ALA A 434 -19.12 -9.09 8.03
CA ALA A 434 -19.40 -9.44 9.42
C ALA A 434 -18.45 -10.56 9.86
N ASN A 435 -17.80 -10.41 11.01
CA ASN A 435 -16.93 -11.42 11.60
C ASN A 435 -17.27 -11.58 13.08
N TYR A 436 -17.47 -12.82 13.50
CA TYR A 436 -17.73 -13.19 14.87
C TYR A 436 -16.67 -14.19 15.36
N ASP A 437 -15.92 -13.78 16.36
CA ASP A 437 -14.90 -14.59 17.01
C ASP A 437 -15.42 -15.00 18.41
N ARG A 438 -15.37 -16.31 18.72
CA ARG A 438 -15.83 -16.85 20.00
C ARG A 438 -14.83 -17.84 20.57
N PRO A 439 -14.34 -17.64 21.81
CA PRO A 439 -13.61 -18.66 22.52
C PRO A 439 -14.59 -19.77 22.95
N LEU A 440 -14.40 -20.99 22.43
CA LEU A 440 -15.15 -22.18 22.86
C LEU A 440 -14.60 -22.70 24.20
N ILE A 441 -13.27 -22.79 24.29
CA ILE A 441 -12.52 -23.08 25.50
C ILE A 441 -11.58 -21.92 25.77
N ALA A 442 -11.68 -21.32 26.95
CA ALA A 442 -10.88 -20.12 27.29
C ALA A 442 -9.38 -20.35 27.01
N GLN A 443 -8.75 -19.42 26.27
CA GLN A 443 -7.34 -19.43 25.87
C GLN A 443 -6.88 -20.60 24.97
N LYS A 444 -7.72 -21.64 24.77
CA LYS A 444 -7.33 -22.83 24.01
C LYS A 444 -7.98 -22.92 22.64
N THR A 445 -9.30 -22.87 22.57
CA THR A 445 -10.05 -23.12 21.33
C THR A 445 -10.89 -21.91 20.95
N PHE A 446 -10.72 -21.42 19.72
CA PHE A 446 -11.44 -20.26 19.20
C PHE A 446 -12.14 -20.62 17.89
N LEU A 447 -13.42 -20.28 17.81
CA LEU A 447 -14.20 -20.35 16.58
C LEU A 447 -14.27 -18.95 15.96
N SER A 448 -13.97 -18.84 14.67
CA SER A 448 -14.15 -17.64 13.87
C SER A 448 -15.13 -17.93 12.74
N VAL A 449 -16.26 -17.25 12.71
CA VAL A 449 -17.25 -17.32 11.62
C VAL A 449 -17.35 -15.94 10.98
N GLY A 450 -17.38 -15.90 9.66
CA GLY A 450 -17.46 -14.64 8.95
C GLY A 450 -18.25 -14.75 7.65
N SER A 451 -18.73 -13.61 7.20
CA SER A 451 -19.37 -13.46 5.89
C SER A 451 -18.96 -12.12 5.31
N PHE A 452 -18.84 -12.06 3.98
CA PHE A 452 -18.81 -10.79 3.29
C PHE A 452 -19.66 -10.83 2.01
N TYR A 453 -20.18 -9.67 1.66
CA TYR A 453 -20.80 -9.38 0.40
C TYR A 453 -20.08 -8.20 -0.24
N THR A 454 -19.58 -8.38 -1.45
CA THR A 454 -18.98 -7.32 -2.25
C THR A 454 -19.74 -7.18 -3.56
N ASN A 455 -20.05 -5.96 -3.93
CA ASN A 455 -20.68 -5.62 -5.22
C ASN A 455 -19.88 -4.50 -5.87
N VAL A 456 -19.49 -4.68 -7.12
CA VAL A 456 -18.77 -3.68 -7.93
C VAL A 456 -19.54 -3.50 -9.24
N SER A 457 -19.85 -2.26 -9.58
CA SER A 457 -20.46 -1.88 -10.84
C SER A 457 -19.59 -0.85 -11.57
N ASN A 458 -19.21 -1.16 -12.78
CA ASN A 458 -18.46 -0.26 -13.67
C ASN A 458 -19.30 0.07 -14.89
N LEU A 459 -19.48 1.36 -15.15
CA LEU A 459 -20.04 1.87 -16.38
C LEU A 459 -18.92 2.53 -17.18
N VAL A 460 -18.68 2.04 -18.39
CA VAL A 460 -17.60 2.51 -19.27
C VAL A 460 -18.24 3.02 -20.55
N ASN A 461 -17.96 4.29 -20.89
CA ASN A 461 -18.34 4.92 -22.13
C ASN A 461 -17.08 5.44 -22.82
N VAL A 462 -16.81 4.94 -24.02
CA VAL A 462 -15.71 5.35 -24.88
C VAL A 462 -16.31 5.81 -26.20
N ASP A 463 -16.12 7.09 -26.51
CA ASP A 463 -16.53 7.70 -27.77
C ASP A 463 -15.27 8.09 -28.55
N ALA A 464 -15.06 7.49 -29.71
CA ALA A 464 -13.97 7.78 -30.63
C ALA A 464 -14.48 8.44 -31.91
N SER A 465 -13.72 9.42 -32.42
CA SER A 465 -14.03 10.11 -33.65
C SER A 465 -12.77 10.52 -34.42
N TYR A 466 -12.84 10.56 -35.75
CA TYR A 466 -11.89 11.32 -36.57
C TYR A 466 -12.34 12.77 -36.67
N LEU A 467 -11.37 13.68 -36.67
CA LEU A 467 -11.61 15.08 -37.00
C LEU A 467 -11.32 15.29 -38.49
N LYS A 468 -12.40 15.43 -39.31
CA LYS A 468 -12.28 15.63 -40.74
C LYS A 468 -11.82 17.07 -41.05
N LYS A 469 -10.72 17.20 -41.80
CA LYS A 469 -10.22 18.51 -42.30
C LYS A 469 -11.09 19.04 -43.46
N PRO A 470 -11.12 20.40 -43.70
CA PRO A 470 -10.40 21.41 -42.94
C PRO A 470 -11.07 21.85 -41.63
N ASP A 471 -12.38 21.61 -41.44
CA ASP A 471 -13.18 22.19 -40.36
C ASP A 471 -13.13 21.42 -39.04
N ASN A 472 -12.33 20.35 -38.96
CA ASN A 472 -12.22 19.46 -37.80
C ASN A 472 -13.57 18.88 -37.33
N VAL A 473 -14.47 18.60 -38.26
CA VAL A 473 -15.79 18.02 -37.94
C VAL A 473 -15.64 16.59 -37.44
N PRO A 474 -16.15 16.24 -36.23
CA PRO A 474 -16.07 14.89 -35.70
C PRO A 474 -16.87 13.89 -36.57
N ALA A 475 -16.22 12.86 -37.07
CA ALA A 475 -16.84 11.70 -37.70
C ALA A 475 -16.70 10.49 -36.76
N PRO A 476 -17.77 9.89 -36.27
CA PRO A 476 -17.72 8.78 -35.32
C PRO A 476 -16.93 7.59 -35.85
N LEU A 477 -16.16 6.96 -34.96
CA LEU A 477 -15.42 5.73 -35.18
C LEU A 477 -16.07 4.61 -34.40
N ASP A 478 -17.07 4.00 -34.97
CA ASP A 478 -17.87 2.98 -34.28
C ASP A 478 -17.07 1.77 -33.79
N LEU A 479 -16.07 1.33 -34.53
CA LEU A 479 -15.20 0.21 -34.15
C LEU A 479 -14.37 0.48 -32.89
N LEU A 480 -14.10 1.76 -32.58
CA LEU A 480 -13.29 2.18 -31.43
C LEU A 480 -14.14 2.75 -30.30
N SER A 481 -15.43 2.93 -30.54
CA SER A 481 -16.40 3.40 -29.54
C SER A 481 -17.03 2.20 -28.86
N ASN A 482 -17.10 2.21 -27.53
CA ASN A 482 -17.75 1.14 -26.77
C ASN A 482 -18.46 1.67 -25.54
N HIS A 483 -19.66 1.16 -25.31
CA HIS A 483 -20.48 1.48 -24.14
C HIS A 483 -20.88 0.18 -23.47
N PHE A 484 -20.45 -0.04 -22.23
CA PHE A 484 -20.80 -1.26 -21.52
C PHE A 484 -20.88 -1.07 -20.02
N ARG A 485 -21.60 -1.94 -19.37
CA ARG A 485 -21.67 -2.08 -17.92
C ARG A 485 -21.12 -3.44 -17.51
N PHE A 486 -20.25 -3.41 -16.53
CA PHE A 486 -19.71 -4.59 -15.85
C PHE A 486 -20.22 -4.62 -14.42
N HIS A 487 -20.71 -5.76 -13.99
CA HIS A 487 -21.19 -6.00 -12.64
C HIS A 487 -20.55 -7.28 -12.10
N GLN A 488 -19.99 -7.20 -10.90
CA GLN A 488 -19.46 -8.36 -10.20
C GLN A 488 -19.95 -8.34 -8.75
N SER A 489 -20.57 -9.43 -8.32
CA SER A 489 -20.92 -9.65 -6.93
C SER A 489 -20.27 -10.91 -6.39
N VAL A 490 -19.82 -10.85 -5.15
CA VAL A 490 -19.20 -11.97 -4.45
C VAL A 490 -19.82 -12.09 -3.06
N VAL A 491 -20.36 -13.25 -2.77
CA VAL A 491 -20.82 -13.64 -1.42
C VAL A 491 -19.85 -14.68 -0.86
N ASN A 492 -19.38 -14.49 0.35
CA ASN A 492 -18.50 -15.43 1.03
C ASN A 492 -19.08 -15.81 2.39
N LEU A 493 -18.99 -17.10 2.70
CA LEU A 493 -19.23 -17.66 4.03
C LEU A 493 -17.98 -18.40 4.48
N ARG A 494 -17.52 -18.16 5.70
CA ARG A 494 -16.29 -18.72 6.23
C ARG A 494 -16.47 -19.23 7.64
N ALA A 495 -15.86 -20.41 7.93
CA ALA A 495 -15.69 -20.92 9.27
C ALA A 495 -14.23 -21.36 9.48
N ALA A 496 -13.67 -21.07 10.64
CA ALA A 496 -12.31 -21.44 11.02
C ALA A 496 -12.25 -21.80 12.52
N LEU A 497 -11.45 -22.80 12.84
CA LEU A 497 -11.15 -23.19 14.21
C LEU A 497 -9.67 -23.01 14.48
N ARG A 498 -9.34 -22.33 15.57
CA ARG A 498 -7.98 -22.19 16.08
C ARG A 498 -7.85 -22.91 17.39
N GLN A 499 -6.87 -23.81 17.48
CA GLN A 499 -6.51 -24.57 18.68
C GLN A 499 -5.12 -24.16 19.13
N ASN A 500 -5.00 -23.66 20.35
CA ASN A 500 -3.73 -23.41 21.02
C ASN A 500 -3.39 -24.64 21.89
N ILE A 501 -2.21 -25.21 21.72
CA ILE A 501 -1.68 -26.33 22.48
C ILE A 501 -0.52 -25.80 23.31
N GLY A 502 -0.79 -25.52 24.57
CA GLY A 502 0.12 -24.75 25.40
C GLY A 502 0.25 -23.30 24.92
N SER A 503 1.32 -22.62 25.31
CA SER A 503 1.58 -21.22 24.97
C SER A 503 2.36 -21.02 23.66
N ARG A 504 2.83 -22.10 23.04
CA ARG A 504 3.85 -22.03 21.96
C ARG A 504 3.50 -22.76 20.68
N PHE A 505 2.41 -23.50 20.67
CA PHE A 505 1.97 -24.24 19.49
C PHE A 505 0.52 -23.92 19.19
N ASN A 506 0.23 -23.55 17.94
CA ASN A 506 -1.14 -23.31 17.51
C ASN A 506 -1.40 -23.92 16.13
N ILE A 507 -2.62 -24.38 15.96
CA ILE A 507 -3.16 -24.89 14.70
C ILE A 507 -4.40 -24.07 14.38
N THR A 508 -4.52 -23.60 13.15
CA THR A 508 -5.73 -22.98 12.63
C THR A 508 -6.13 -23.70 11.34
N ALA A 509 -7.37 -24.11 11.24
CA ALA A 509 -7.92 -24.70 10.02
C ALA A 509 -9.28 -24.10 9.74
N GLY A 510 -9.61 -23.92 8.47
CA GLY A 510 -10.88 -23.35 8.06
C GLY A 510 -11.17 -23.53 6.58
N VAL A 511 -12.37 -23.15 6.20
CA VAL A 511 -12.84 -23.15 4.82
C VAL A 511 -13.71 -21.94 4.57
N SER A 512 -13.58 -21.36 3.37
CA SER A 512 -14.48 -20.38 2.83
C SER A 512 -15.21 -20.95 1.62
N ALA A 513 -16.51 -20.70 1.52
CA ALA A 513 -17.33 -20.94 0.33
C ALA A 513 -17.67 -19.59 -0.29
N GLU A 514 -17.29 -19.40 -1.55
CA GLU A 514 -17.54 -18.15 -2.28
C GLU A 514 -18.42 -18.39 -3.50
N HIS A 515 -19.47 -17.61 -3.63
CA HIS A 515 -20.27 -17.50 -4.84
C HIS A 515 -19.93 -16.21 -5.55
N THR A 516 -19.45 -16.31 -6.79
CA THR A 516 -19.16 -15.18 -7.67
C THR A 516 -20.19 -15.13 -8.78
N SER A 517 -20.76 -13.96 -9.03
CA SER A 517 -21.63 -13.68 -10.17
C SER A 517 -21.07 -12.49 -10.94
N ILE A 518 -20.88 -12.66 -12.23
CA ILE A 518 -20.38 -11.64 -13.17
C ILE A 518 -21.45 -11.42 -14.24
N TRP A 519 -21.71 -10.18 -14.57
CA TRP A 519 -22.63 -9.79 -15.60
C TRP A 519 -22.05 -8.65 -16.41
N PHE A 520 -22.06 -8.83 -17.74
CA PHE A 520 -21.73 -7.82 -18.74
C PHE A 520 -22.96 -7.43 -19.54
N GLU A 521 -23.15 -6.15 -19.76
CA GLU A 521 -24.14 -5.59 -20.66
C GLU A 521 -23.39 -4.73 -21.68
N LEU A 522 -23.33 -5.21 -22.93
CA LEU A 522 -22.69 -4.54 -24.06
C LEU A 522 -23.79 -3.82 -24.84
N TYR A 523 -23.94 -2.52 -24.61
CA TYR A 523 -25.08 -1.74 -25.14
C TYR A 523 -25.10 -1.68 -26.67
N LYS A 524 -23.93 -1.57 -27.28
CA LYS A 524 -23.80 -1.44 -28.72
C LYS A 524 -24.14 -2.75 -29.43
N GLU A 525 -23.72 -3.86 -28.88
CA GLU A 525 -23.92 -5.21 -29.44
C GLU A 525 -25.28 -5.79 -29.02
N GLN A 526 -26.04 -5.07 -28.15
CA GLN A 526 -27.31 -5.56 -27.53
C GLN A 526 -27.15 -6.97 -26.97
N ARG A 527 -26.00 -7.23 -26.33
CA ARG A 527 -25.61 -8.56 -25.85
C ARG A 527 -25.32 -8.51 -24.35
N ASP A 528 -25.85 -9.48 -23.64
CA ASP A 528 -25.56 -9.77 -22.24
C ASP A 528 -24.70 -11.01 -22.13
N ALA A 529 -23.70 -10.98 -21.27
CA ALA A 529 -22.96 -12.16 -20.87
C ALA A 529 -23.05 -12.30 -19.34
N ARG A 530 -23.32 -13.52 -18.87
CA ARG A 530 -23.43 -13.83 -17.45
C ARG A 530 -22.60 -15.07 -17.13
N ASN A 531 -21.89 -15.02 -16.01
CA ASN A 531 -21.15 -16.15 -15.48
C ASN A 531 -21.32 -16.21 -13.97
N SER A 532 -21.54 -17.38 -13.41
CA SER A 532 -21.61 -17.56 -11.96
C SER A 532 -21.05 -18.92 -11.55
N TYR A 533 -20.30 -18.95 -10.45
CA TYR A 533 -19.66 -20.15 -9.97
C TYR A 533 -19.41 -20.11 -8.47
N TRP A 534 -19.32 -21.30 -7.87
CA TRP A 534 -18.91 -21.52 -6.50
C TRP A 534 -17.44 -21.91 -6.44
N THR A 535 -16.72 -21.40 -5.44
CA THR A 535 -15.33 -21.74 -5.19
C THR A 535 -15.13 -22.08 -3.71
N TRP A 536 -14.51 -23.21 -3.44
CA TRP A 536 -14.14 -23.65 -2.10
C TRP A 536 -12.67 -23.33 -1.84
N LEU A 537 -12.41 -22.61 -0.74
CA LEU A 537 -11.12 -22.07 -0.41
C LEU A 537 -10.70 -22.53 1.00
N PRO A 538 -10.22 -23.76 1.15
CA PRO A 538 -9.70 -24.30 2.40
C PRO A 538 -8.35 -23.65 2.74
N PHE A 539 -8.04 -23.59 4.05
CA PHE A 539 -6.74 -23.18 4.55
C PHE A 539 -6.40 -23.85 5.87
N ALA A 540 -5.11 -24.04 6.12
CA ALA A 540 -4.58 -24.55 7.37
C ALA A 540 -3.25 -23.87 7.69
N THR A 541 -3.02 -23.56 8.95
CA THR A 541 -1.79 -22.98 9.47
C THR A 541 -1.35 -23.72 10.71
N VAL A 542 -0.07 -24.04 10.80
CA VAL A 542 0.58 -24.61 11.98
C VAL A 542 1.73 -23.70 12.35
N ALA A 543 1.77 -23.21 13.59
CA ALA A 543 2.87 -22.37 14.08
C ALA A 543 3.38 -22.89 15.42
N LYS A 544 4.72 -22.97 15.51
CA LYS A 544 5.44 -23.35 16.72
C LYS A 544 6.49 -22.31 17.04
N ARG A 545 6.56 -21.93 18.31
CA ARG A 545 7.62 -21.07 18.85
C ARG A 545 8.36 -21.81 19.94
N TRP A 546 9.69 -21.70 19.95
CA TRP A 546 10.56 -22.26 20.98
C TRP A 546 11.00 -21.17 21.99
N GLU A 547 11.53 -21.59 23.11
CA GLU A 547 12.01 -20.69 24.19
C GLU A 547 13.12 -19.76 23.74
N ASN A 548 13.99 -20.24 22.87
CA ASN A 548 15.11 -19.49 22.28
C ASN A 548 14.66 -18.48 21.19
N GLN A 549 13.37 -18.11 21.15
CA GLN A 549 12.78 -17.19 20.18
C GLN A 549 12.88 -17.64 18.71
N THR A 550 13.11 -18.95 18.49
CA THR A 550 12.98 -19.55 17.16
C THR A 550 11.50 -19.85 16.88
N SER A 551 11.05 -19.71 15.67
CA SER A 551 9.67 -20.02 15.25
C SER A 551 9.66 -20.76 13.91
N LEU A 552 8.69 -21.65 13.75
CA LEU A 552 8.36 -22.29 12.50
C LEU A 552 6.86 -22.10 12.24
N THR A 553 6.54 -21.59 11.06
CA THR A 553 5.15 -21.48 10.58
C THR A 553 5.05 -22.19 9.25
N ALA A 554 4.13 -23.14 9.16
CA ALA A 554 3.76 -23.80 7.93
C ALA A 554 2.30 -23.49 7.63
N PHE A 555 2.01 -23.08 6.40
CA PHE A 555 0.62 -22.86 5.99
C PHE A 555 0.35 -23.35 4.58
N TRP A 556 -0.85 -23.85 4.39
CA TRP A 556 -1.46 -24.17 3.12
C TRP A 556 -2.75 -23.39 2.99
N ARG A 557 -2.99 -22.83 1.82
CA ARG A 557 -4.25 -22.21 1.47
C ARG A 557 -4.54 -22.32 -0.02
N ARG A 558 -5.81 -22.51 -0.36
CA ARG A 558 -6.30 -22.27 -1.71
C ARG A 558 -6.74 -20.83 -1.82
N SER A 559 -6.29 -20.15 -2.85
CA SER A 559 -6.66 -18.77 -3.18
C SER A 559 -7.26 -18.70 -4.58
N ILE A 560 -8.02 -17.62 -4.84
CA ILE A 560 -8.62 -17.34 -6.13
C ILE A 560 -8.25 -15.93 -6.58
N ARG A 561 -7.90 -15.76 -7.84
CA ARG A 561 -7.74 -14.47 -8.51
C ARG A 561 -8.77 -14.36 -9.63
N ARG A 562 -9.64 -13.37 -9.52
CA ARG A 562 -10.67 -13.08 -10.51
C ARG A 562 -10.15 -12.04 -11.48
N PRO A 563 -10.42 -12.16 -12.80
CA PRO A 563 -10.13 -11.06 -13.72
C PRO A 563 -11.00 -9.86 -13.38
N GLY A 564 -10.39 -8.68 -13.39
CA GLY A 564 -11.05 -7.40 -13.17
C GLY A 564 -11.48 -6.74 -14.47
N ILE A 565 -12.05 -5.53 -14.34
CA ILE A 565 -12.54 -4.79 -15.50
C ILE A 565 -11.45 -4.53 -16.56
N ASN A 566 -10.19 -4.31 -16.13
CA ASN A 566 -9.10 -4.01 -17.08
C ASN A 566 -8.69 -5.23 -17.91
N GLU A 567 -8.81 -6.43 -17.35
CA GLU A 567 -8.54 -7.68 -18.03
C GLU A 567 -9.71 -8.10 -18.94
N LEU A 568 -10.93 -7.76 -18.52
CA LEU A 568 -12.16 -8.18 -19.20
C LEU A 568 -12.66 -7.16 -20.23
N ASN A 569 -12.27 -5.89 -20.14
CA ASN A 569 -12.74 -4.81 -20.98
C ASN A 569 -12.41 -5.03 -22.47
N PRO A 570 -13.38 -5.33 -23.35
CA PRO A 570 -13.13 -5.59 -24.76
C PRO A 570 -12.84 -4.32 -25.57
N THR A 571 -12.91 -3.13 -24.97
CA THR A 571 -12.66 -1.87 -25.65
C THR A 571 -11.23 -1.81 -26.17
N VAL A 572 -11.08 -1.50 -27.45
CA VAL A 572 -9.77 -1.40 -28.08
C VAL A 572 -9.10 -0.08 -27.71
N ASP A 573 -7.91 -0.15 -27.13
CA ASP A 573 -7.04 1.03 -26.92
C ASP A 573 -6.17 1.24 -28.15
N PHE A 574 -6.39 2.34 -28.83
CA PHE A 574 -5.71 2.76 -30.06
C PHE A 574 -4.67 3.86 -29.82
N SER A 575 -4.23 4.03 -28.58
CA SER A 575 -3.15 4.98 -28.26
C SER A 575 -1.88 4.72 -29.09
N ASP A 576 -1.64 3.43 -29.41
CA ASP A 576 -0.63 2.99 -30.36
C ASP A 576 -1.30 2.18 -31.49
N PRO A 577 -1.35 2.71 -32.73
CA PRO A 577 -2.05 2.05 -33.83
C PRO A 577 -1.37 0.77 -34.30
N TYR A 578 -0.11 0.54 -33.89
CA TYR A 578 0.69 -0.64 -34.23
C TYR A 578 0.74 -1.68 -33.10
N ASN A 579 0.32 -1.31 -31.89
CA ASN A 579 0.23 -2.17 -30.72
C ASN A 579 -1.16 -2.08 -30.10
N ILE A 580 -2.11 -2.72 -30.74
CA ILE A 580 -3.52 -2.72 -30.37
C ILE A 580 -3.70 -3.46 -29.05
N ARG A 581 -4.41 -2.86 -28.08
CA ARG A 581 -4.64 -3.46 -26.75
C ARG A 581 -6.13 -3.57 -26.45
N PHE A 582 -6.54 -4.69 -25.86
CA PHE A 582 -7.89 -4.89 -25.35
C PHE A 582 -7.93 -6.02 -24.32
N GLY A 583 -8.99 -6.09 -23.52
CA GLY A 583 -9.26 -7.16 -22.60
C GLY A 583 -9.95 -8.35 -23.25
N ASN A 584 -10.18 -9.40 -22.46
CA ASN A 584 -10.86 -10.61 -22.91
C ASN A 584 -11.99 -10.96 -21.93
N GLU A 585 -13.22 -10.82 -22.37
CA GLU A 585 -14.43 -11.09 -21.56
C GLU A 585 -14.61 -12.57 -21.20
N LYS A 586 -13.91 -13.48 -21.91
CA LYS A 586 -13.97 -14.93 -21.71
C LYS A 586 -12.98 -15.46 -20.67
N LEU A 587 -12.23 -14.58 -20.00
CA LEU A 587 -11.27 -15.00 -18.99
C LEU A 587 -11.94 -15.68 -17.80
N GLU A 588 -11.37 -16.81 -17.42
CA GLU A 588 -11.72 -17.56 -16.23
C GLU A 588 -10.89 -17.12 -15.03
N ALA A 589 -11.42 -17.37 -13.82
CA ALA A 589 -10.69 -17.07 -12.59
C ALA A 589 -9.56 -18.09 -12.39
N SER A 590 -8.39 -17.56 -12.01
CA SER A 590 -7.23 -18.39 -11.65
C SER A 590 -7.32 -18.85 -10.20
N THR A 591 -6.99 -20.11 -9.92
CA THR A 591 -6.89 -20.65 -8.58
C THR A 591 -5.46 -21.10 -8.27
N ALA A 592 -5.06 -21.02 -7.00
CA ALA A 592 -3.73 -21.46 -6.57
C ALA A 592 -3.78 -22.19 -5.23
N ASP A 593 -3.13 -23.35 -5.16
CA ASP A 593 -2.78 -24.01 -3.91
C ASP A 593 -1.38 -23.53 -3.50
N ASN A 594 -1.30 -22.79 -2.39
CA ASN A 594 -0.08 -22.16 -1.89
C ASN A 594 0.40 -22.90 -0.63
N PHE A 595 1.63 -23.40 -0.65
CA PHE A 595 2.30 -24.04 0.48
C PHE A 595 3.51 -23.17 0.85
N ASP A 596 3.57 -22.71 2.08
CA ASP A 596 4.66 -21.88 2.56
C ASP A 596 5.18 -22.38 3.91
N PHE A 597 6.52 -22.36 4.06
CA PHE A 597 7.22 -22.67 5.29
C PHE A 597 8.09 -21.47 5.65
N VAL A 598 7.91 -20.94 6.84
CA VAL A 598 8.70 -19.81 7.34
C VAL A 598 9.39 -20.21 8.61
N PHE A 599 10.71 -20.18 8.57
CA PHE A 599 11.57 -20.36 9.73
C PHE A 599 12.10 -18.99 10.17
N GLY A 600 11.92 -18.64 11.45
CA GLY A 600 12.31 -17.35 12.00
C GLY A 600 13.11 -17.50 13.27
N LYS A 601 14.10 -16.60 13.45
CA LYS A 601 14.80 -16.40 14.71
C LYS A 601 14.86 -14.92 15.04
N SER A 602 14.50 -14.56 16.24
CA SER A 602 14.60 -13.19 16.71
C SER A 602 15.32 -13.09 18.04
N ASP A 603 16.04 -11.99 18.23
CA ASP A 603 16.69 -11.60 19.48
C ASP A 603 16.51 -10.09 19.67
N ARG A 604 17.01 -9.53 20.77
CA ARG A 604 16.91 -8.09 21.08
C ARG A 604 17.55 -7.20 20.02
N SER A 605 18.62 -7.67 19.36
CA SER A 605 19.42 -6.88 18.41
C SER A 605 19.23 -7.29 16.95
N TYR A 606 18.65 -8.45 16.66
CA TYR A 606 18.47 -8.93 15.30
C TYR A 606 17.25 -9.82 15.15
N PHE A 607 16.75 -9.92 13.95
CA PHE A 607 15.83 -10.97 13.52
C PHE A 607 16.23 -11.43 12.11
N ILE A 608 15.98 -12.70 11.83
CA ILE A 608 16.15 -13.31 10.50
C ILE A 608 15.03 -14.30 10.25
N ASN A 609 14.50 -14.30 9.03
CA ASN A 609 13.49 -15.26 8.57
C ASN A 609 13.93 -15.82 7.22
N LEU A 610 13.66 -17.12 7.03
CA LEU A 610 13.79 -17.85 5.78
C LEU A 610 12.43 -18.40 5.41
N GLY A 611 11.94 -18.09 4.21
CA GLY A 611 10.70 -18.58 3.64
C GLY A 611 10.95 -19.48 2.45
N LEU A 612 10.27 -20.63 2.41
CA LEU A 612 10.22 -21.54 1.27
C LEU A 612 8.76 -21.64 0.82
N GLY A 613 8.50 -21.38 -0.46
CA GLY A 613 7.17 -21.41 -1.03
C GLY A 613 7.08 -22.37 -2.22
N TYR A 614 5.97 -23.08 -2.30
CA TYR A 614 5.59 -23.86 -3.47
C TYR A 614 4.14 -23.57 -3.81
N ASN A 615 3.87 -23.14 -5.05
CA ASN A 615 2.53 -22.79 -5.48
C ASN A 615 2.17 -23.52 -6.77
N LEU A 616 0.98 -24.11 -6.76
CA LEU A 616 0.34 -24.72 -7.93
C LEU A 616 -0.75 -23.79 -8.41
N VAL A 617 -0.52 -23.10 -9.50
CA VAL A 617 -1.47 -22.13 -10.07
C VAL A 617 -2.11 -22.73 -11.33
N LYS A 618 -3.44 -22.68 -11.38
CA LYS A 618 -4.26 -23.15 -12.50
C LYS A 618 -4.96 -21.98 -13.17
N ASP A 619 -5.22 -22.11 -14.46
CA ASP A 619 -6.00 -21.15 -15.27
C ASP A 619 -5.48 -19.72 -15.16
N ILE A 620 -4.14 -19.57 -15.20
CA ILE A 620 -3.50 -18.27 -15.11
C ILE A 620 -3.90 -17.44 -16.32
N TYR A 621 -4.42 -16.24 -16.10
CA TYR A 621 -4.55 -15.27 -17.17
C TYR A 621 -3.36 -14.31 -17.18
N SER A 622 -2.80 -14.14 -18.38
CA SER A 622 -1.64 -13.30 -18.62
C SER A 622 -1.83 -12.47 -19.87
N ARG A 623 -1.10 -11.37 -19.94
CA ARG A 623 -1.05 -10.54 -21.14
C ARG A 623 -0.19 -11.24 -22.19
N VAL A 624 -0.76 -11.49 -23.34
CA VAL A 624 -0.11 -12.16 -24.50
C VAL A 624 0.00 -11.17 -25.65
N ARG A 625 1.15 -11.18 -26.32
CA ARG A 625 1.42 -10.41 -27.53
C ARG A 625 1.50 -11.34 -28.73
N THR A 626 0.76 -10.99 -29.78
CA THR A 626 0.73 -11.74 -31.04
C THR A 626 0.96 -10.79 -32.21
N LEU A 627 1.86 -11.10 -33.12
CA LEU A 627 2.06 -10.34 -34.34
C LEU A 627 1.03 -10.79 -35.37
N LEU A 628 0.25 -9.82 -35.88
CA LEU A 628 -0.75 -10.04 -36.93
C LEU A 628 -0.11 -10.02 -38.32
N PRO A 629 -0.77 -10.60 -39.37
CA PRO A 629 -0.25 -10.60 -40.73
C PRO A 629 0.00 -9.19 -41.33
N ASP A 630 -0.78 -8.20 -40.87
CA ASP A 630 -0.63 -6.78 -41.31
C ASP A 630 0.54 -6.05 -40.60
N GLY A 631 1.36 -6.74 -39.83
CA GLY A 631 2.51 -6.21 -39.11
C GLY A 631 2.19 -5.48 -37.83
N LYS A 632 0.92 -5.43 -37.40
CA LYS A 632 0.53 -4.89 -36.08
C LYS A 632 0.67 -5.94 -35.00
N THR A 633 0.87 -5.50 -33.77
CA THR A 633 0.86 -6.40 -32.59
C THR A 633 -0.46 -6.28 -31.88
N GLN A 634 -1.12 -7.40 -31.66
CA GLN A 634 -2.24 -7.53 -30.76
C GLN A 634 -1.75 -7.84 -29.34
N ILE A 635 -2.23 -7.13 -28.37
CA ILE A 635 -1.93 -7.33 -26.95
C ILE A 635 -3.26 -7.57 -26.23
N SER A 636 -3.51 -8.83 -25.86
CA SER A 636 -4.74 -9.26 -25.18
C SER A 636 -4.42 -10.05 -23.92
N TRP A 637 -5.45 -10.42 -23.20
CA TRP A 637 -5.36 -11.33 -22.06
C TRP A 637 -5.87 -12.71 -22.43
N GLU A 638 -5.15 -13.73 -22.00
CA GLU A 638 -5.51 -15.14 -22.26
C GLU A 638 -5.30 -15.97 -21.02
N ASN A 639 -6.12 -17.01 -20.81
CA ASN A 639 -5.87 -18.03 -19.83
C ASN A 639 -4.79 -18.97 -20.37
N ILE A 640 -3.71 -19.13 -19.60
CA ILE A 640 -2.66 -20.12 -19.84
C ILE A 640 -2.89 -21.30 -18.89
N SER A 641 -2.55 -22.52 -19.31
CA SER A 641 -2.93 -23.74 -18.60
C SER A 641 -2.57 -23.74 -17.12
N GLY A 642 -1.35 -23.43 -16.75
CA GLY A 642 -0.95 -23.36 -15.36
C GLY A 642 0.55 -23.19 -15.16
N ARG A 643 0.97 -23.02 -13.91
CA ARG A 643 2.39 -23.00 -13.57
C ARG A 643 2.65 -23.51 -12.16
N LYS A 644 3.85 -24.02 -11.98
CA LYS A 644 4.46 -24.29 -10.67
C LYS A 644 5.38 -23.13 -10.33
N GLU A 645 5.29 -22.62 -9.13
CA GLU A 645 6.18 -21.58 -8.63
C GLU A 645 6.97 -22.13 -7.44
N TYR A 646 8.29 -21.95 -7.50
CA TYR A 646 9.20 -22.28 -6.42
C TYR A 646 9.77 -20.99 -5.88
N GLU A 647 9.59 -20.73 -4.60
CA GLU A 647 10.00 -19.47 -3.99
C GLU A 647 10.97 -19.72 -2.83
N VAL A 648 12.04 -18.93 -2.80
CA VAL A 648 12.94 -18.81 -1.66
C VAL A 648 13.01 -17.34 -1.29
N SER A 649 12.73 -17.01 -0.05
CA SER A 649 12.76 -15.63 0.43
C SER A 649 13.48 -15.56 1.78
N THR A 650 14.21 -14.46 2.01
CA THR A 650 14.83 -14.16 3.30
C THR A 650 14.60 -12.70 3.63
N TRP A 651 14.36 -12.42 4.91
CA TRP A 651 14.27 -11.06 5.41
C TRP A 651 14.74 -11.00 6.85
N GLY A 652 15.52 -9.98 7.15
CA GLY A 652 16.10 -9.80 8.44
C GLY A 652 16.50 -8.37 8.74
N GLY A 653 16.84 -8.11 9.98
CA GLY A 653 17.31 -6.81 10.43
C GLY A 653 18.25 -6.92 11.61
N ILE A 654 19.17 -5.97 11.70
CA ILE A 654 20.12 -5.84 12.81
C ILE A 654 20.09 -4.41 13.34
N THR A 655 20.17 -4.27 14.66
CA THR A 655 20.32 -2.99 15.35
C THR A 655 21.59 -2.99 16.17
N VAL A 656 22.51 -2.10 15.83
CA VAL A 656 23.82 -1.97 16.50
C VAL A 656 23.83 -0.70 17.35
N ALA A 657 24.21 -0.84 18.64
CA ALA A 657 24.34 0.25 19.60
C ALA A 657 23.10 1.19 19.68
N ARG A 658 21.90 0.70 19.37
CA ARG A 658 20.63 1.46 19.29
C ARG A 658 20.63 2.65 18.31
N LYS A 659 21.73 2.88 17.59
CA LYS A 659 21.94 4.02 16.69
C LYS A 659 21.94 3.64 15.23
N TRP A 660 22.33 2.45 14.90
CA TRP A 660 22.43 1.96 13.53
C TRP A 660 21.51 0.76 13.33
N ARG A 661 20.57 0.87 12.37
CA ARG A 661 19.64 -0.20 12.01
C ARG A 661 19.79 -0.48 10.53
N THR A 662 19.95 -1.75 10.19
CA THR A 662 19.98 -2.20 8.79
C THR A 662 19.00 -3.36 8.62
N ASN A 663 18.21 -3.30 7.56
CA ASN A 663 17.27 -4.34 7.18
C ASN A 663 17.59 -4.79 5.76
N ILE A 664 17.44 -6.09 5.52
CA ILE A 664 17.60 -6.71 4.21
C ILE A 664 16.44 -7.63 3.94
N SER A 665 15.97 -7.62 2.71
CA SER A 665 15.06 -8.65 2.19
C SER A 665 15.49 -9.05 0.80
N ALA A 666 15.36 -10.33 0.48
CA ALA A 666 15.58 -10.87 -0.85
C ALA A 666 14.56 -11.98 -1.12
N SER A 667 14.04 -12.04 -2.33
CA SER A 667 13.12 -13.09 -2.78
C SER A 667 13.50 -13.50 -4.19
N TYR A 668 13.54 -14.80 -4.42
CA TYR A 668 13.70 -15.41 -5.73
C TYR A 668 12.52 -16.34 -5.97
N THR A 669 11.83 -16.15 -7.10
CA THR A 669 10.70 -16.97 -7.53
C THR A 669 11.00 -17.54 -8.91
N PHE A 670 11.04 -18.87 -9.03
CA PHE A 670 11.18 -19.55 -10.30
C PHE A 670 9.80 -20.05 -10.76
N ASN A 671 9.42 -19.67 -11.97
CA ASN A 671 8.17 -20.04 -12.61
C ASN A 671 8.42 -21.12 -13.66
N GLN A 672 7.75 -22.24 -13.50
CA GLN A 672 7.72 -23.35 -14.46
C GLN A 672 6.30 -23.45 -15.02
N TYR A 673 6.14 -23.06 -16.29
CA TYR A 673 4.83 -23.11 -16.96
C TYR A 673 4.53 -24.52 -17.42
N SER A 674 3.24 -24.92 -17.31
CA SER A 674 2.76 -26.18 -17.91
C SER A 674 2.92 -26.10 -19.42
N GLU A 675 3.05 -27.26 -20.07
CA GLU A 675 3.13 -27.31 -21.54
C GLU A 675 1.87 -26.69 -22.13
N PHE A 676 2.06 -25.55 -22.78
CA PHE A 676 1.07 -24.94 -23.64
C PHE A 676 1.49 -25.21 -25.09
N ASP A 677 0.54 -25.12 -26.01
CA ASP A 677 0.82 -25.37 -27.41
C ASP A 677 1.96 -24.46 -27.91
N ARG A 678 3.16 -25.00 -27.96
CA ARG A 678 4.38 -24.30 -28.38
C ARG A 678 4.35 -23.84 -29.84
N THR A 679 3.40 -24.31 -30.61
CA THR A 679 3.23 -23.90 -32.02
C THR A 679 2.63 -22.51 -32.12
N VAL A 680 1.88 -22.07 -31.12
CA VAL A 680 1.17 -20.77 -31.12
C VAL A 680 1.87 -19.73 -30.22
N ASN A 681 2.42 -20.15 -29.08
CA ASN A 681 3.05 -19.23 -28.12
C ASN A 681 4.30 -19.83 -27.46
N ARG A 682 5.36 -19.04 -27.34
CA ARG A 682 6.60 -19.42 -26.64
C ARG A 682 6.51 -19.06 -25.18
N TYR A 683 6.04 -19.97 -24.33
CA TYR A 683 6.14 -19.78 -22.90
C TYR A 683 7.50 -20.25 -22.39
N ARG A 684 8.12 -19.39 -21.54
CA ARG A 684 9.46 -19.64 -21.02
C ARG A 684 9.43 -19.72 -19.52
N ASN A 685 10.06 -20.77 -19.00
CA ASN A 685 10.41 -20.82 -17.59
C ASN A 685 11.37 -19.69 -17.25
N GLY A 686 11.23 -19.11 -16.07
CA GLY A 686 12.09 -17.99 -15.71
C GLY A 686 12.02 -17.62 -14.25
N GLY A 687 13.10 -16.98 -13.77
CA GLY A 687 13.24 -16.53 -12.40
C GLY A 687 13.05 -15.01 -12.27
N SER A 688 12.30 -14.60 -11.27
CA SER A 688 12.21 -13.22 -10.80
C SER A 688 12.98 -13.08 -9.50
N PHE A 689 13.73 -12.01 -9.36
CA PHE A 689 14.50 -11.69 -8.16
C PHE A 689 14.19 -10.27 -7.71
N THR A 690 14.02 -10.09 -6.42
CA THR A 690 13.89 -8.78 -5.80
C THR A 690 14.71 -8.73 -4.53
N SER A 691 15.40 -7.61 -4.28
CA SER A 691 16.11 -7.38 -3.02
C SER A 691 15.97 -5.92 -2.61
N ASN A 692 15.80 -5.70 -1.33
CA ASN A 692 15.75 -4.37 -0.72
C ASN A 692 16.66 -4.35 0.51
N ILE A 693 17.56 -3.37 0.56
CA ILE A 693 18.41 -3.09 1.71
C ILE A 693 18.09 -1.69 2.17
N SER A 694 17.76 -1.52 3.44
CA SER A 694 17.53 -0.20 4.05
C SER A 694 18.38 -0.06 5.29
N SER A 695 19.03 1.10 5.44
CA SER A 695 19.87 1.40 6.60
C SER A 695 19.54 2.79 7.15
N SER A 696 19.57 2.92 8.45
CA SER A 696 19.31 4.18 9.17
C SER A 696 20.34 4.33 10.29
N TYR A 697 20.99 5.48 10.34
CA TYR A 697 21.97 5.83 11.35
C TYR A 697 21.59 7.14 12.05
N THR A 698 21.37 7.07 13.37
CA THR A 698 20.95 8.19 14.21
C THR A 698 22.05 8.48 15.26
N PRO A 699 23.11 9.22 14.90
CA PRO A 699 24.21 9.53 15.83
C PRO A 699 23.77 10.36 17.04
N LYS A 700 22.81 11.27 16.81
CA LYS A 700 22.18 12.14 17.82
C LYS A 700 20.68 12.21 17.54
N ASP A 701 19.86 12.36 18.56
CA ASP A 701 18.38 12.40 18.45
C ASP A 701 17.82 13.48 17.50
N ILE A 702 18.64 14.44 17.12
CA ILE A 702 18.26 15.53 16.19
C ILE A 702 18.71 15.29 14.75
N LEU A 703 19.54 14.26 14.50
CA LEU A 703 20.15 14.00 13.19
C LEU A 703 20.00 12.53 12.82
N ASN A 704 19.45 12.27 11.64
CA ASN A 704 19.25 10.93 11.11
C ASN A 704 19.71 10.87 9.65
N PHE A 705 20.46 9.82 9.31
CA PHE A 705 20.85 9.47 7.96
C PHE A 705 20.14 8.19 7.56
N THR A 706 19.62 8.15 6.33
CA THR A 706 18.98 6.96 5.77
C THR A 706 19.53 6.64 4.41
N THR A 707 19.63 5.37 4.09
CA THR A 707 19.92 4.91 2.74
C THR A 707 19.07 3.68 2.42
N GLY A 708 18.67 3.55 1.18
CA GLY A 708 17.95 2.40 0.64
C GLY A 708 18.56 1.98 -0.69
N PHE A 709 18.64 0.68 -0.93
CA PHE A 709 19.09 0.10 -2.18
C PHE A 709 18.15 -1.02 -2.59
N THR A 710 17.61 -0.93 -3.80
CA THR A 710 16.66 -1.90 -4.34
C THR A 710 17.20 -2.47 -5.65
N VAL A 711 17.10 -3.78 -5.82
CA VAL A 711 17.48 -4.50 -7.05
C VAL A 711 16.32 -5.38 -7.47
N ASN A 712 15.97 -5.34 -8.75
CA ASN A 712 14.86 -6.11 -9.31
C ASN A 712 15.23 -6.75 -10.65
N ARG A 713 14.69 -7.94 -10.87
CA ARG A 713 14.64 -8.61 -12.16
C ARG A 713 13.31 -9.38 -12.25
N PHE A 714 12.60 -9.25 -13.34
CA PHE A 714 11.31 -9.93 -13.51
C PHE A 714 11.33 -10.83 -14.73
N ALA A 715 10.69 -12.00 -14.61
CA ALA A 715 10.38 -12.89 -15.71
C ALA A 715 8.86 -12.96 -15.93
N ASN A 716 8.45 -13.07 -17.17
CA ASN A 716 7.07 -13.28 -17.58
C ASN A 716 6.99 -14.47 -18.56
N PRO A 717 5.78 -14.95 -18.94
CA PRO A 717 5.65 -16.12 -19.81
C PRO A 717 6.35 -15.99 -21.15
N GLN A 718 6.45 -14.78 -21.70
CA GLN A 718 7.05 -14.54 -23.03
C GLN A 718 8.48 -13.98 -22.96
N GLY A 719 9.05 -13.74 -21.78
CA GLY A 719 10.39 -13.18 -21.69
C GLY A 719 10.82 -12.73 -20.31
N PHE A 720 11.61 -11.66 -20.24
CA PHE A 720 12.12 -11.15 -18.98
C PHE A 720 12.48 -9.67 -19.06
N ALA A 721 12.47 -8.99 -17.92
CA ALA A 721 13.12 -7.68 -17.75
C ALA A 721 14.55 -7.87 -17.23
N ARG A 722 15.48 -7.02 -17.68
CA ARG A 722 16.86 -6.98 -17.16
C ARG A 722 16.90 -6.48 -15.73
N TRP A 723 18.06 -6.62 -15.13
CA TRP A 723 18.36 -6.05 -13.83
C TRP A 723 18.13 -4.54 -13.82
N SER A 724 17.38 -4.08 -12.84
CA SER A 724 17.12 -2.69 -12.55
C SER A 724 17.45 -2.46 -11.07
N TRP A 725 18.09 -1.34 -10.75
CA TRP A 725 18.39 -1.01 -9.38
C TRP A 725 18.19 0.49 -9.11
N SER A 726 17.95 0.84 -7.88
CA SER A 726 17.88 2.23 -7.43
C SER A 726 18.49 2.38 -6.06
N MET A 727 19.03 3.57 -5.81
CA MET A 727 19.56 3.98 -4.51
C MET A 727 18.80 5.23 -4.04
N ASN A 728 18.45 5.26 -2.77
CA ASN A 728 17.88 6.42 -2.12
C ASN A 728 18.73 6.78 -0.91
N ALA A 729 18.93 8.07 -0.65
CA ALA A 729 19.60 8.55 0.54
C ALA A 729 18.86 9.76 1.12
N GLY A 730 18.89 9.91 2.43
CA GLY A 730 18.22 11.01 3.09
C GLY A 730 18.97 11.49 4.34
N VAL A 731 18.87 12.77 4.60
CA VAL A 731 19.35 13.41 5.83
C VAL A 731 18.20 14.20 6.44
N GLN A 732 17.93 13.93 7.70
CA GLN A 732 16.90 14.64 8.47
C GLN A 732 17.53 15.31 9.67
N LYS A 733 17.24 16.60 9.86
CA LYS A 733 17.65 17.36 11.02
C LYS A 733 16.46 18.07 11.66
N LYS A 734 16.42 18.08 12.99
CA LYS A 734 15.35 18.70 13.78
C LYS A 734 15.86 19.96 14.45
N PHE A 735 15.04 21.03 14.43
CA PHE A 735 15.34 22.36 14.94
C PHE A 735 14.23 22.81 15.90
N PHE A 736 14.46 23.87 16.65
CA PHE A 736 13.51 24.51 17.55
C PHE A 736 12.84 23.50 18.50
N GLU A 737 13.66 22.87 19.33
CA GLU A 737 13.21 21.84 20.27
C GLU A 737 12.43 20.72 19.55
N LYS A 738 12.87 20.39 18.32
CA LYS A 738 12.30 19.36 17.47
C LYS A 738 10.90 19.67 16.91
N ARG A 739 10.47 20.95 16.93
CA ARG A 739 9.21 21.37 16.28
C ARG A 739 9.33 21.44 14.77
N LEU A 740 10.45 21.95 14.25
CA LEU A 740 10.73 21.99 12.82
C LEU A 740 11.62 20.80 12.44
N THR A 741 11.18 20.04 11.46
CA THR A 741 11.95 18.96 10.84
C THR A 741 12.30 19.36 9.42
N VAL A 742 13.57 19.36 9.10
CA VAL A 742 14.08 19.57 7.73
C VAL A 742 14.61 18.24 7.24
N THR A 743 14.12 17.77 6.10
CA THR A 743 14.56 16.53 5.48
C THR A 743 14.99 16.78 4.04
N LEU A 744 16.20 16.37 3.69
CA LEU A 744 16.71 16.34 2.33
C LEU A 744 16.78 14.88 1.88
N ASN A 745 16.07 14.53 0.81
CA ASN A 745 16.07 13.21 0.22
C ASN A 745 16.67 13.28 -1.19
N MET A 746 17.49 12.30 -1.50
CA MET A 746 18.05 12.03 -2.82
C MET A 746 17.47 10.70 -3.30
N ILE A 747 16.72 10.72 -4.39
CA ILE A 747 16.00 9.58 -4.94
C ILE A 747 16.63 9.23 -6.28
N ASP A 748 17.05 7.98 -6.43
CA ASP A 748 17.68 7.40 -7.63
C ASP A 748 18.67 8.34 -8.34
N PRO A 749 19.73 8.83 -7.65
CA PRO A 749 20.65 9.82 -8.20
C PRO A 749 21.38 9.32 -9.45
N PHE A 750 21.50 8.01 -9.63
CA PHE A 750 22.20 7.35 -10.73
C PHE A 750 21.28 7.02 -11.90
N MET A 751 19.95 7.23 -11.78
CA MET A 751 18.96 6.94 -12.82
C MET A 751 19.05 5.49 -13.33
N GLN A 752 19.21 4.53 -12.44
CA GLN A 752 19.33 3.11 -12.78
C GLN A 752 18.02 2.34 -12.62
N GLN A 753 16.96 2.99 -12.19
CA GLN A 753 15.61 2.42 -12.23
C GLN A 753 15.10 2.45 -13.69
N ARG A 754 15.63 1.54 -14.52
CA ARG A 754 15.34 1.42 -15.94
C ARG A 754 14.59 0.14 -16.21
N ASN A 755 13.57 0.19 -17.05
CA ASN A 755 12.87 -1.02 -17.49
C ASN A 755 13.33 -1.37 -18.91
N ARG A 756 14.20 -2.38 -19.02
CA ARG A 756 14.58 -2.97 -20.29
C ARG A 756 14.12 -4.42 -20.34
N SER A 757 13.18 -4.72 -21.21
CA SER A 757 12.53 -6.02 -21.29
C SER A 757 12.64 -6.64 -22.68
N TYR A 758 12.69 -7.96 -22.72
CA TYR A 758 12.71 -8.78 -23.93
C TYR A 758 11.44 -9.63 -23.95
N THR A 759 10.76 -9.62 -25.09
CA THR A 759 9.58 -10.46 -25.34
C THR A 759 9.83 -11.28 -26.58
N TYR A 760 9.55 -12.56 -26.52
CA TYR A 760 9.74 -13.52 -27.59
C TYR A 760 8.39 -14.12 -27.98
N GLY A 761 7.90 -13.76 -29.16
CA GLY A 761 6.74 -14.40 -29.79
C GLY A 761 7.17 -15.52 -30.73
N THR A 762 6.21 -16.21 -31.33
CA THR A 762 6.47 -17.24 -32.35
C THR A 762 7.11 -16.65 -33.61
N ASN A 763 6.70 -15.45 -33.96
CA ASN A 763 7.06 -14.79 -35.23
C ASN A 763 7.67 -13.39 -35.01
N PHE A 764 8.09 -13.05 -33.79
CA PHE A 764 8.80 -11.79 -33.51
C PHE A 764 9.67 -11.89 -32.27
N ASN A 765 10.69 -11.01 -32.21
CA ASN A 765 11.46 -10.69 -31.01
C ASN A 765 11.32 -9.18 -30.76
N LEU A 766 11.09 -8.80 -29.52
CA LEU A 766 10.90 -7.40 -29.10
C LEU A 766 11.83 -7.06 -27.95
N GLU A 767 12.65 -6.05 -28.14
CA GLU A 767 13.31 -5.33 -27.06
C GLU A 767 12.51 -4.06 -26.77
N ASN A 768 12.17 -3.82 -25.52
CA ASN A 768 11.50 -2.61 -25.08
C ASN A 768 12.30 -1.98 -23.94
N TYR A 769 12.58 -0.69 -24.08
CA TYR A 769 13.26 0.11 -23.07
C TYR A 769 12.38 1.29 -22.69
N ASN A 770 12.17 1.50 -21.41
CA ASN A 770 11.44 2.63 -20.89
C ASN A 770 12.14 3.16 -19.62
N THR A 771 12.32 4.46 -19.55
CA THR A 771 12.86 5.14 -18.39
C THR A 771 11.97 6.34 -18.06
N THR A 772 11.73 6.53 -16.76
CA THR A 772 11.20 7.77 -16.22
C THR A 772 12.34 8.51 -15.56
N ALA A 773 12.37 9.82 -15.64
CA ALA A 773 13.36 10.63 -14.90
C ALA A 773 13.12 10.46 -13.39
N THR A 774 13.73 9.42 -12.82
CA THR A 774 13.54 9.03 -11.41
C THR A 774 14.40 9.86 -10.46
N ARG A 775 15.54 10.40 -10.95
CA ARG A 775 16.43 11.23 -10.14
C ARG A 775 15.71 12.47 -9.61
N ASN A 776 15.70 12.58 -8.28
CA ASN A 776 15.04 13.67 -7.60
C ASN A 776 15.77 14.06 -6.30
N PHE A 777 15.96 15.35 -6.10
CA PHE A 777 16.42 15.93 -4.85
C PHE A 777 15.23 16.66 -4.22
N ARG A 778 14.74 16.16 -3.08
CA ARG A 778 13.51 16.65 -2.44
C ARG A 778 13.83 17.28 -1.08
N LEU A 779 13.44 18.53 -0.89
CA LEU A 779 13.45 19.20 0.40
C LEU A 779 12.05 19.14 1.02
N THR A 780 11.99 18.77 2.30
CA THR A 780 10.75 18.74 3.06
C THR A 780 10.91 19.49 4.37
N LEU A 781 9.96 20.37 4.65
CA LEU A 781 9.83 21.13 5.89
C LEU A 781 8.57 20.65 6.62
N GLY A 782 8.70 20.14 7.84
CA GLY A 782 7.57 19.68 8.63
C GLY A 782 7.52 20.42 9.97
N TYR A 783 6.41 21.08 10.28
CA TYR A 783 6.22 21.82 11.52
C TYR A 783 5.09 21.22 12.37
N ASN A 784 5.39 20.92 13.63
CA ASN A 784 4.46 20.36 14.59
C ASN A 784 3.73 21.47 15.38
N LEU A 785 2.41 21.50 15.29
CA LEU A 785 1.50 22.48 15.93
C LEU A 785 1.02 22.02 17.32
N SER A 786 1.85 21.33 18.08
CA SER A 786 1.42 20.81 19.38
C SER A 786 1.32 21.93 20.42
N ARG A 787 0.13 22.17 20.97
CA ARG A 787 -0.02 22.91 22.23
C ARG A 787 -0.31 21.90 23.36
N PRO A 788 0.42 21.92 24.47
CA PRO A 788 0.02 21.16 25.64
C PRO A 788 -1.36 21.65 26.12
N GLN A 789 -2.26 20.75 26.38
CA GLN A 789 -3.57 21.11 26.93
C GLN A 789 -3.37 21.61 28.35
N LYS A 790 -3.92 22.80 28.71
CA LYS A 790 -3.99 23.25 30.09
C LYS A 790 -4.79 22.21 30.90
N ASN A 791 -4.21 21.79 32.02
CA ASN A 791 -4.83 20.81 32.92
C ASN A 791 -6.25 21.30 33.30
N PRO A 792 -7.35 20.60 32.95
CA PRO A 792 -8.69 21.01 33.27
C PRO A 792 -8.98 20.98 34.80
N PHE A 793 -8.11 20.33 35.57
CA PHE A 793 -8.27 20.15 37.01
C PHE A 793 -7.50 21.17 37.86
N LYS A 794 -6.83 22.17 37.27
CA LYS A 794 -6.09 23.18 38.01
C LYS A 794 -6.99 24.19 38.81
N ASN A 795 -8.31 24.10 38.66
CA ASN A 795 -9.29 24.98 39.31
C ASN A 795 -10.21 24.30 40.33
N ILE A 796 -9.82 23.14 40.86
CA ILE A 796 -10.51 22.62 42.04
C ILE A 796 -9.81 23.22 43.26
N PRO A 797 -10.43 24.16 44.00
CA PRO A 797 -9.84 24.65 45.24
C PRO A 797 -9.76 23.44 46.21
N ALA A 798 -8.57 23.23 46.77
CA ALA A 798 -8.41 22.32 47.86
C ALA A 798 -9.44 22.74 48.95
N LYS A 799 -10.50 21.95 49.16
CA LYS A 799 -11.33 22.06 50.34
C LYS A 799 -10.46 21.63 51.49
N GLY A 800 -10.23 22.59 52.41
CA GLY A 800 -9.55 22.44 53.69
C GLY A 800 -10.24 21.45 54.64
#